data_6bd39f8da61a15159b789a1a45bc4b39
#
_entry.id   6bd39f8da61a15159b789a1a45bc4b39
#
_cell.length_a   1.000
_cell.length_b   1.000
_cell.length_c   1.000
_cell.angle_alpha   90.00
_cell.angle_beta   90.00
_cell.angle_gamma   90.00
#
_symmetry.space_group_name_H-M   'P 1'
#
loop_
_entity.id
_entity.type
_entity.pdbx_description
1 polymer ?
#
loop_
_entity_poly.entity_id
_entity_poly.type
_entity_poly.pdbx_seq_one_letter_code
_entity_poly.pdbx_strand_id
1 'polypeptide(L)'
;VPAASVIASRADRPITGETRPDLRNVAIVAHVDHGKTTLVDAMLRQSGAFAERAELVDRVMDSGELEREKGITILAKNTAIRRQTEDGPVTINVIDTPGHADFGGEVERGLAMVDGVVLLVDASEGPLPQTRFVLRKTLQAGLPVVLVVNKVDRPDARIAEVVEETHDLLLDLAGDIEDMDDAALDTMLSLPVVYASARAGKASLTQPADGGVPDSENLDPLFETLLTHVPAPHVDSTGPLRALVTNLDASNFLGRIALIRIHAGKLRKGQTVAWMREDGTTQSVRISELLVTEALTRVPAQEAGAGELVAIAGIPDITIGDTLADLENPEALPRITVDQPAISMTIGVNTSPMAGRGGGDKVTARLVKARLDQELIGNVSIKVLPTERPDTWEVQGRGELALAILVEQMRREGFELTVGKPQVVTRTIDGKLHEPFERLSIDSPEEHLGAITQLLASRKGRMEHMGGHGTGRIKLDYVLPARGLIGFRTDFLTETRGTGIANHVFEGYFPWAGEIRTRHSGSLVADRSGPITAYAMIQLADRGTFFVEPGAEVYEGMVVGENPRAEDLDINITKEKKLTNMRQSSADVMETLARPRKMDLEEALEFCSVDECVEVAPNAVRVRKTILDANARGKERSKMKSRDNAAG
;
A
#
# COMPACT_ATOMS: atom_id res chain seq x y z
N VAL A 1 -11.71 -26.33 -1.34
CA VAL A 1 -10.28 -26.70 -1.37
C VAL A 1 -9.56 -25.38 -1.36
N PRO A 2 -8.82 -25.00 -0.30
CA PRO A 2 -8.00 -23.80 -0.33
C PRO A 2 -6.91 -24.03 -1.38
N ALA A 3 -6.75 -23.08 -2.30
CA ALA A 3 -5.57 -23.02 -3.12
C ALA A 3 -4.40 -22.67 -2.18
N ALA A 4 -3.69 -23.69 -1.73
CA ALA A 4 -2.43 -23.51 -1.03
C ALA A 4 -1.52 -22.69 -1.94
N SER A 5 -1.12 -21.52 -1.49
CA SER A 5 -0.05 -20.75 -2.10
C SER A 5 1.24 -21.55 -1.88
N VAL A 6 1.59 -22.38 -2.84
CA VAL A 6 2.87 -23.06 -2.85
C VAL A 6 3.94 -22.04 -3.24
N ILE A 7 4.38 -21.25 -2.27
CA ILE A 7 5.77 -20.79 -2.30
C ILE A 7 6.55 -22.09 -2.01
N ALA A 8 7.20 -22.66 -3.04
CA ALA A 8 8.00 -23.86 -2.86
C ALA A 8 8.94 -23.60 -1.67
N SER A 9 8.77 -24.36 -0.59
CA SER A 9 9.62 -24.22 0.58
C SER A 9 11.07 -24.45 0.18
N ARG A 10 11.99 -23.75 0.80
CA ARG A 10 13.43 -23.88 0.55
C ARG A 10 13.92 -25.32 0.75
N ALA A 11 13.18 -26.15 1.50
CA ALA A 11 13.44 -27.57 1.76
C ALA A 11 13.36 -28.46 0.51
N ASP A 12 12.60 -28.09 -0.51
CA ASP A 12 12.45 -28.90 -1.75
C ASP A 12 13.50 -28.61 -2.84
N ARG A 13 14.48 -27.74 -2.58
CA ARG A 13 15.57 -27.47 -3.52
C ARG A 13 16.71 -28.45 -3.24
N PRO A 14 17.13 -29.28 -4.21
CA PRO A 14 18.33 -30.10 -4.03
C PRO A 14 19.53 -29.19 -3.78
N ILE A 15 20.20 -29.41 -2.64
CA ILE A 15 21.41 -28.69 -2.20
C ILE A 15 22.60 -29.16 -3.09
N THR A 16 22.56 -28.87 -4.37
CA THR A 16 23.67 -29.08 -5.30
C THR A 16 24.03 -27.71 -5.89
N GLY A 17 24.85 -26.96 -5.17
CA GLY A 17 25.26 -25.65 -5.65
C GLY A 17 26.41 -25.08 -4.82
N GLU A 18 27.10 -24.10 -5.40
CA GLU A 18 28.14 -23.33 -4.75
C GLU A 18 27.48 -22.20 -3.92
N THR A 19 28.12 -21.84 -2.83
CA THR A 19 27.70 -20.68 -2.03
C THR A 19 28.40 -19.43 -2.53
N ARG A 20 27.68 -18.30 -2.67
CA ARG A 20 28.23 -16.99 -3.03
C ARG A 20 28.51 -16.16 -1.78
N PRO A 21 29.68 -16.35 -1.11
CA PRO A 21 30.02 -15.66 0.15
C PRO A 21 30.15 -14.14 -0.04
N ASP A 22 30.44 -13.71 -1.27
CA ASP A 22 30.58 -12.33 -1.70
C ASP A 22 29.26 -11.57 -1.86
N LEU A 23 28.09 -12.22 -1.57
CA LEU A 23 26.78 -11.66 -1.83
C LEU A 23 25.80 -11.91 -0.68
N ARG A 24 24.95 -10.91 -0.37
CA ARG A 24 23.77 -11.04 0.51
C ARG A 24 22.61 -10.28 -0.13
N ASN A 25 21.44 -10.90 -0.17
CA ASN A 25 20.21 -10.25 -0.62
C ASN A 25 19.27 -10.15 0.59
N VAL A 26 18.93 -8.94 1.01
CA VAL A 26 18.20 -8.67 2.25
C VAL A 26 17.02 -7.75 1.98
N ALA A 27 15.84 -8.09 2.49
CA ALA A 27 14.71 -7.15 2.53
C ALA A 27 14.69 -6.41 3.86
N ILE A 28 14.40 -5.12 3.84
CA ILE A 28 14.12 -4.36 5.07
C ILE A 28 12.62 -4.14 5.18
N VAL A 29 12.07 -4.63 6.28
CA VAL A 29 10.67 -4.57 6.63
C VAL A 29 10.51 -3.70 7.87
N ALA A 30 9.64 -2.71 7.81
CA ALA A 30 9.36 -1.82 8.94
C ALA A 30 7.95 -1.27 8.85
N HIS A 31 7.38 -0.90 9.99
CA HIS A 31 6.21 -0.02 10.00
C HIS A 31 6.59 1.39 9.52
N VAL A 32 5.57 2.16 9.12
CA VAL A 32 5.72 3.59 8.82
C VAL A 32 6.35 4.29 10.01
N ASP A 33 7.26 5.22 9.76
CA ASP A 33 8.00 5.99 10.77
C ASP A 33 8.93 5.23 11.71
N HIS A 34 9.09 3.90 11.62
CA HIS A 34 10.09 3.15 12.40
C HIS A 34 11.55 3.47 12.02
N GLY A 35 11.77 4.28 10.97
CA GLY A 35 13.08 4.79 10.57
C GLY A 35 13.80 3.96 9.51
N LYS A 36 13.05 3.21 8.68
CA LYS A 36 13.57 2.39 7.58
C LYS A 36 14.47 3.19 6.63
N THR A 37 13.94 4.28 6.06
CA THR A 37 14.70 5.16 5.14
C THR A 37 15.94 5.74 5.81
N THR A 38 15.83 6.17 7.08
CA THR A 38 16.97 6.72 7.85
C THR A 38 18.06 5.66 8.07
N LEU A 39 17.67 4.39 8.33
CA LEU A 39 18.63 3.31 8.50
C LEU A 39 19.37 3.01 7.19
N VAL A 40 18.64 2.89 6.07
CA VAL A 40 19.26 2.63 4.75
C VAL A 40 20.18 3.78 4.34
N ASP A 41 19.77 5.03 4.57
CA ASP A 41 20.62 6.21 4.31
C ASP A 41 21.91 6.17 5.16
N ALA A 42 21.81 5.79 6.44
CA ALA A 42 22.97 5.63 7.32
C ALA A 42 23.91 4.50 6.85
N MET A 43 23.35 3.37 6.44
CA MET A 43 24.10 2.24 5.88
C MET A 43 24.83 2.64 4.60
N LEU A 44 24.18 3.38 3.68
CA LEU A 44 24.79 3.88 2.45
C LEU A 44 25.91 4.88 2.72
N ARG A 45 25.74 5.80 3.67
CA ARG A 45 26.78 6.77 4.06
C ARG A 45 28.03 6.07 4.57
N GLN A 46 27.88 5.04 5.39
CA GLN A 46 29.00 4.30 5.99
C GLN A 46 29.64 3.28 5.05
N SER A 47 29.00 2.95 3.93
CA SER A 47 29.59 2.08 2.90
C SER A 47 30.59 2.78 1.99
N GLY A 48 30.76 4.11 2.10
CA GLY A 48 31.59 4.89 1.20
C GLY A 48 31.01 5.06 -0.21
N ALA A 49 29.73 4.71 -0.41
CA ALA A 49 29.08 4.78 -1.72
C ALA A 49 28.90 6.21 -2.25
N PHE A 50 29.01 7.21 -1.39
CA PHE A 50 28.91 8.63 -1.74
C PHE A 50 30.25 9.33 -1.59
N ALA A 51 30.62 10.13 -2.60
CA ALA A 51 31.77 11.01 -2.48
C ALA A 51 31.54 12.00 -1.31
N GLU A 52 32.58 12.29 -0.53
CA GLU A 52 32.57 13.13 0.69
C GLU A 52 31.91 14.52 0.56
N ARG A 53 31.53 14.96 -0.65
CA ARG A 53 30.95 16.27 -0.96
C ARG A 53 29.58 16.27 -1.61
N ALA A 54 28.90 15.12 -1.75
CA ALA A 54 27.54 15.12 -2.22
C ALA A 54 26.61 15.62 -1.10
N GLU A 55 25.96 16.76 -1.29
CA GLU A 55 24.83 17.17 -0.46
C GLU A 55 23.72 16.12 -0.64
N LEU A 56 23.67 15.16 0.28
CA LEU A 56 22.62 14.16 0.30
C LEU A 56 21.33 14.82 0.79
N VAL A 57 20.35 14.87 -0.09
CA VAL A 57 18.97 15.17 0.29
C VAL A 57 18.55 14.08 1.28
N ASP A 58 18.07 14.44 2.45
CA ASP A 58 17.50 13.50 3.41
C ASP A 58 16.37 12.70 2.74
N ARG A 59 16.28 11.41 3.05
CA ARG A 59 15.33 10.44 2.47
C ARG A 59 15.59 10.13 1.00
N VAL A 60 16.80 9.73 0.68
CA VAL A 60 17.22 9.38 -0.70
C VAL A 60 16.40 8.23 -1.28
N MET A 61 15.93 7.30 -0.46
CA MET A 61 15.09 6.17 -0.89
C MET A 61 13.67 6.58 -1.21
N ASP A 62 13.07 7.53 -0.49
CA ASP A 62 11.71 8.02 -0.76
C ASP A 62 11.74 9.08 -1.86
N SER A 63 11.98 8.66 -3.10
CA SER A 63 12.13 9.59 -4.24
C SER A 63 10.80 10.12 -4.78
N GLY A 64 9.67 9.45 -4.49
CA GLY A 64 8.33 9.86 -4.91
C GLY A 64 7.78 11.01 -4.06
N GLU A 65 7.15 12.03 -4.68
CA GLU A 65 6.49 13.11 -3.94
C GLU A 65 5.38 12.58 -3.01
N LEU A 66 4.59 11.62 -3.49
CA LEU A 66 3.54 10.97 -2.71
C LEU A 66 4.09 10.12 -1.55
N GLU A 67 5.21 9.42 -1.75
CA GLU A 67 5.87 8.66 -0.69
C GLU A 67 6.32 9.59 0.44
N ARG A 68 6.90 10.77 0.10
CA ARG A 68 7.31 11.78 1.09
C ARG A 68 6.15 12.43 1.81
N GLU A 69 5.06 12.73 1.08
CA GLU A 69 3.86 13.39 1.63
C GLU A 69 3.10 12.45 2.56
N LYS A 70 2.93 11.18 2.17
CA LYS A 70 2.19 10.17 2.95
C LYS A 70 3.07 9.46 3.98
N GLY A 71 4.40 9.60 3.89
CA GLY A 71 5.35 8.93 4.77
C GLY A 71 5.44 7.41 4.57
N ILE A 72 4.96 6.86 3.44
CA ILE A 72 4.91 5.43 3.15
C ILE A 72 5.75 5.07 1.93
N THR A 73 6.39 3.90 1.94
CA THR A 73 6.99 3.31 0.74
C THR A 73 5.89 2.68 -0.10
N ILE A 74 5.80 3.08 -1.36
CA ILE A 74 4.81 2.57 -2.32
C ILE A 74 5.43 1.50 -3.22
N LEU A 75 6.64 1.77 -3.73
CA LEU A 75 7.35 0.88 -4.65
C LEU A 75 8.61 0.30 -4.00
N ALA A 76 8.81 -1.00 -4.16
CA ALA A 76 10.04 -1.66 -3.73
C ALA A 76 11.25 -1.13 -4.53
N LYS A 77 12.31 -0.72 -3.84
CA LYS A 77 13.54 -0.22 -4.44
C LYS A 77 14.71 -1.10 -4.06
N ASN A 78 15.65 -1.28 -4.98
CA ASN A 78 16.87 -2.03 -4.77
C ASN A 78 18.07 -1.08 -4.61
N THR A 79 18.87 -1.34 -3.59
CA THR A 79 20.08 -0.59 -3.27
C THR A 79 21.19 -1.60 -3.01
N ALA A 80 22.40 -1.35 -3.52
CA ALA A 80 23.56 -2.20 -3.30
C ALA A 80 24.60 -1.50 -2.44
N ILE A 81 24.97 -2.14 -1.33
CA ILE A 81 25.98 -1.67 -0.38
C ILE A 81 27.22 -2.55 -0.53
N ARG A 82 28.34 -1.97 -0.88
CA ARG A 82 29.62 -2.68 -0.92
C ARG A 82 30.36 -2.51 0.40
N ARG A 83 30.83 -3.60 0.97
CA ARG A 83 31.60 -3.61 2.19
C ARG A 83 32.86 -4.43 2.04
N GLN A 84 33.97 -3.89 2.55
CA GLN A 84 35.22 -4.63 2.63
C GLN A 84 35.24 -5.45 3.93
N THR A 85 35.43 -6.76 3.81
CA THR A 85 35.62 -7.70 4.93
C THR A 85 37.02 -8.28 4.90
N GLU A 86 37.40 -9.03 5.91
CA GLU A 86 38.69 -9.75 5.95
C GLU A 86 38.81 -10.77 4.81
N ASP A 87 37.70 -11.38 4.42
CA ASP A 87 37.63 -12.39 3.34
C ASP A 87 37.45 -11.78 1.93
N GLY A 88 37.42 -10.45 1.82
CA GLY A 88 37.25 -9.73 0.56
C GLY A 88 36.00 -8.84 0.52
N PRO A 89 35.70 -8.24 -0.63
CA PRO A 89 34.54 -7.37 -0.78
C PRO A 89 33.24 -8.18 -0.82
N VAL A 90 32.25 -7.76 -0.04
CA VAL A 90 30.89 -8.33 -0.04
C VAL A 90 29.90 -7.26 -0.51
N THR A 91 28.99 -7.65 -1.39
CA THR A 91 27.87 -6.83 -1.82
C THR A 91 26.61 -7.24 -1.05
N ILE A 92 25.99 -6.29 -0.38
CA ILE A 92 24.71 -6.45 0.31
C ILE A 92 23.66 -5.71 -0.52
N ASN A 93 22.81 -6.46 -1.20
CA ASN A 93 21.63 -5.90 -1.85
C ASN A 93 20.53 -5.71 -0.81
N VAL A 94 20.07 -4.49 -0.68
CA VAL A 94 19.00 -4.11 0.24
C VAL A 94 17.76 -3.78 -0.59
N ILE A 95 16.69 -4.52 -0.37
CA ILE A 95 15.40 -4.30 -1.00
C ILE A 95 14.50 -3.60 0.01
N ASP A 96 14.13 -2.37 -0.30
CA ASP A 96 13.15 -1.61 0.46
C ASP A 96 11.74 -2.08 0.11
N THR A 97 11.03 -2.70 1.06
CA THR A 97 9.67 -3.21 0.83
C THR A 97 8.62 -2.30 1.48
N PRO A 98 7.46 -2.10 0.82
CA PRO A 98 6.32 -1.44 1.46
C PRO A 98 5.92 -2.13 2.76
N GLY A 99 5.50 -1.35 3.76
CA GLY A 99 5.00 -1.90 5.03
C GLY A 99 3.49 -2.15 5.04
N HIS A 100 2.73 -1.52 4.13
CA HIS A 100 1.27 -1.56 4.13
C HIS A 100 0.72 -2.77 3.37
N ALA A 101 -0.32 -3.43 3.94
CA ALA A 101 -0.93 -4.64 3.36
C ALA A 101 -1.55 -4.41 1.97
N ASP A 102 -1.99 -3.19 1.65
CA ASP A 102 -2.52 -2.82 0.33
C ASP A 102 -1.50 -3.00 -0.79
N PHE A 103 -0.20 -2.98 -0.45
CA PHE A 103 0.91 -3.23 -1.36
C PHE A 103 1.49 -4.63 -1.20
N GLY A 104 0.67 -5.60 -0.74
CA GLY A 104 1.09 -6.98 -0.47
C GLY A 104 1.82 -7.64 -1.65
N GLY A 105 1.42 -7.36 -2.88
CA GLY A 105 2.11 -7.87 -4.07
C GLY A 105 3.55 -7.36 -4.21
N GLU A 106 3.84 -6.12 -3.80
CA GLU A 106 5.21 -5.59 -3.75
C GLU A 106 6.04 -6.30 -2.68
N VAL A 107 5.43 -6.59 -1.52
CA VAL A 107 6.09 -7.34 -0.44
C VAL A 107 6.44 -8.75 -0.90
N GLU A 108 5.49 -9.49 -1.49
CA GLU A 108 5.70 -10.85 -1.97
C GLU A 108 6.81 -10.91 -3.04
N ARG A 109 6.85 -9.94 -3.96
CA ARG A 109 7.91 -9.81 -4.95
C ARG A 109 9.26 -9.48 -4.33
N GLY A 110 9.29 -8.58 -3.35
CA GLY A 110 10.49 -8.24 -2.59
C GLY A 110 11.07 -9.46 -1.87
N LEU A 111 10.22 -10.23 -1.19
CA LEU A 111 10.63 -11.45 -0.48
C LEU A 111 11.12 -12.56 -1.42
N ALA A 112 10.60 -12.65 -2.64
CA ALA A 112 11.10 -13.61 -3.64
C ALA A 112 12.53 -13.31 -4.13
N MET A 113 13.02 -12.08 -3.94
CA MET A 113 14.35 -11.65 -4.36
C MET A 113 15.44 -11.88 -3.31
N VAL A 114 15.10 -12.15 -2.05
CA VAL A 114 16.04 -12.09 -0.93
C VAL A 114 16.33 -13.44 -0.30
N ASP A 115 17.38 -13.48 0.51
CA ASP A 115 17.84 -14.64 1.26
C ASP A 115 17.64 -14.48 2.77
N GLY A 116 17.24 -13.30 3.24
CA GLY A 116 16.89 -13.00 4.62
C GLY A 116 16.20 -11.65 4.75
N VAL A 117 15.66 -11.38 5.94
CA VAL A 117 14.86 -10.21 6.25
C VAL A 117 15.39 -9.48 7.47
N VAL A 118 15.51 -8.16 7.39
CA VAL A 118 15.68 -7.27 8.53
C VAL A 118 14.32 -6.77 8.97
N LEU A 119 13.92 -7.12 10.16
CA LEU A 119 12.74 -6.57 10.80
C LEU A 119 13.14 -5.36 11.65
N LEU A 120 12.72 -4.17 11.25
CA LEU A 120 12.99 -2.93 11.96
C LEU A 120 11.81 -2.54 12.83
N VAL A 121 12.02 -2.42 14.12
CA VAL A 121 10.99 -2.08 15.11
C VAL A 121 11.42 -0.86 15.91
N ASP A 122 10.50 0.08 16.15
CA ASP A 122 10.74 1.25 17.01
C ASP A 122 10.79 0.82 18.49
N ALA A 123 11.80 1.28 19.22
CA ALA A 123 12.03 0.93 20.62
C ALA A 123 10.93 1.43 21.59
N SER A 124 10.08 2.38 21.17
CA SER A 124 8.98 2.89 21.97
C SER A 124 7.62 2.31 21.60
N GLU A 125 7.40 2.09 20.29
CA GLU A 125 6.10 1.64 19.76
C GLU A 125 5.96 0.12 19.75
N GLY A 126 7.06 -0.61 19.53
CA GLY A 126 7.04 -2.06 19.39
C GLY A 126 6.56 -2.55 18.02
N PRO A 127 6.31 -3.88 17.89
CA PRO A 127 5.82 -4.45 16.65
C PRO A 127 4.35 -4.08 16.44
N LEU A 128 4.08 -3.25 15.43
CA LEU A 128 2.74 -2.79 15.08
C LEU A 128 2.02 -3.78 14.15
N PRO A 129 0.69 -3.72 14.03
CA PRO A 129 -0.10 -4.70 13.27
C PRO A 129 0.34 -4.94 11.82
N GLN A 130 0.87 -3.92 11.11
CA GLN A 130 1.39 -4.07 9.74
C GLN A 130 2.59 -5.03 9.67
N THR A 131 3.40 -5.05 10.73
CA THR A 131 4.54 -5.95 10.87
C THR A 131 4.11 -7.42 10.82
N ARG A 132 2.93 -7.74 11.39
CA ARG A 132 2.35 -9.09 11.39
C ARG A 132 2.16 -9.67 9.99
N PHE A 133 1.65 -8.87 9.04
CA PHE A 133 1.46 -9.31 7.64
C PHE A 133 2.76 -9.72 6.98
N VAL A 134 3.77 -8.84 7.04
CA VAL A 134 5.04 -9.09 6.36
C VAL A 134 5.81 -10.22 7.02
N LEU A 135 5.78 -10.30 8.37
CA LEU A 135 6.36 -11.43 9.10
C LEU A 135 5.72 -12.76 8.73
N ARG A 136 4.37 -12.84 8.66
CA ARG A 136 3.68 -14.06 8.20
C ARG A 136 4.19 -14.50 6.83
N LYS A 137 4.29 -13.58 5.86
CA LYS A 137 4.83 -13.88 4.52
C LYS A 137 6.30 -14.30 4.55
N THR A 138 7.10 -13.67 5.40
CA THR A 138 8.52 -14.01 5.62
C THR A 138 8.67 -15.43 6.14
N LEU A 139 7.89 -15.80 7.16
CA LEU A 139 7.90 -17.13 7.76
C LEU A 139 7.40 -18.20 6.78
N GLN A 140 6.32 -17.92 6.03
CA GLN A 140 5.82 -18.79 4.98
C GLN A 140 6.86 -19.03 3.87
N ALA A 141 7.73 -18.03 3.60
CA ALA A 141 8.83 -18.14 2.65
C ALA A 141 10.07 -18.86 3.24
N GLY A 142 10.07 -19.21 4.52
CA GLY A 142 11.21 -19.84 5.21
C GLY A 142 12.46 -18.96 5.25
N LEU A 143 12.30 -17.64 5.31
CA LEU A 143 13.40 -16.68 5.33
C LEU A 143 13.84 -16.38 6.76
N PRO A 144 15.15 -16.39 7.08
CA PRO A 144 15.65 -15.98 8.39
C PRO A 144 15.41 -14.49 8.61
N VAL A 145 15.16 -14.14 9.88
CA VAL A 145 14.86 -12.78 10.32
C VAL A 145 15.97 -12.29 11.23
N VAL A 146 16.39 -11.04 11.07
CA VAL A 146 17.25 -10.29 12.00
C VAL A 146 16.42 -9.15 12.56
N LEU A 147 16.24 -9.07 13.86
CA LEU A 147 15.54 -7.98 14.55
C LEU A 147 16.47 -6.79 14.75
N VAL A 148 16.04 -5.62 14.30
CA VAL A 148 16.71 -4.35 14.60
C VAL A 148 15.76 -3.47 15.42
N VAL A 149 16.05 -3.29 16.69
CA VAL A 149 15.34 -2.36 17.57
C VAL A 149 15.94 -0.98 17.38
N ASN A 150 15.22 -0.11 16.70
CA ASN A 150 15.69 1.22 16.31
C ASN A 150 15.17 2.31 17.25
N LYS A 151 15.78 3.48 17.22
CA LYS A 151 15.46 4.64 18.04
C LYS A 151 15.60 4.36 19.55
N VAL A 152 16.57 3.53 19.93
CA VAL A 152 16.85 3.21 21.34
C VAL A 152 17.24 4.44 22.16
N ASP A 153 17.68 5.50 21.50
CA ASP A 153 18.05 6.80 22.07
C ASP A 153 16.84 7.70 22.43
N ARG A 154 15.60 7.23 22.19
CA ARG A 154 14.40 7.99 22.60
C ARG A 154 14.19 7.90 24.11
N PRO A 155 13.76 9.00 24.76
CA PRO A 155 13.48 8.99 26.21
C PRO A 155 12.34 8.06 26.63
N ASP A 156 11.44 7.72 25.71
CA ASP A 156 10.29 6.84 25.89
C ASP A 156 10.54 5.40 25.37
N ALA A 157 11.82 5.04 25.11
CA ALA A 157 12.19 3.69 24.73
C ALA A 157 11.89 2.68 25.87
N ARG A 158 11.41 1.49 25.47
CA ARG A 158 11.11 0.35 26.34
C ARG A 158 11.68 -0.92 25.71
N ILE A 159 12.98 -0.93 25.54
CA ILE A 159 13.72 -1.87 24.67
C ILE A 159 13.44 -3.33 25.01
N ALA A 160 13.52 -3.71 26.30
CA ALA A 160 13.31 -5.09 26.73
C ALA A 160 11.90 -5.60 26.40
N GLU A 161 10.88 -4.77 26.67
CA GLU A 161 9.48 -5.09 26.39
C GLU A 161 9.23 -5.26 24.90
N VAL A 162 9.82 -4.39 24.05
CA VAL A 162 9.67 -4.45 22.60
C VAL A 162 10.29 -5.73 22.01
N VAL A 163 11.42 -6.18 22.54
CA VAL A 163 12.02 -7.46 22.15
C VAL A 163 11.11 -8.62 22.53
N GLU A 164 10.56 -8.62 23.74
CA GLU A 164 9.63 -9.66 24.22
C GLU A 164 8.34 -9.66 23.37
N GLU A 165 7.71 -8.51 23.14
CA GLU A 165 6.54 -8.38 22.26
C GLU A 165 6.79 -8.90 20.84
N THR A 166 8.01 -8.72 20.33
CA THR A 166 8.38 -9.21 19.00
C THR A 166 8.54 -10.72 18.97
N HIS A 167 9.10 -11.32 20.04
CA HIS A 167 9.17 -12.77 20.17
C HIS A 167 7.77 -13.39 20.30
N ASP A 168 6.90 -12.79 21.12
CA ASP A 168 5.51 -13.25 21.28
C ASP A 168 4.76 -13.22 19.95
N LEU A 169 4.94 -12.14 19.16
CA LEU A 169 4.35 -12.05 17.83
C LEU A 169 4.85 -13.14 16.89
N LEU A 170 6.14 -13.46 16.92
CA LEU A 170 6.71 -14.52 16.08
C LEU A 170 6.17 -15.90 16.49
N LEU A 171 6.06 -16.18 17.79
CA LEU A 171 5.48 -17.42 18.31
C LEU A 171 4.01 -17.58 17.92
N ASP A 172 3.24 -16.51 18.03
CA ASP A 172 1.83 -16.50 17.62
C ASP A 172 1.67 -16.80 16.12
N LEU A 173 2.51 -16.19 15.29
CA LEU A 173 2.52 -16.44 13.85
C LEU A 173 3.01 -17.84 13.49
N ALA A 174 3.94 -18.40 14.25
CA ALA A 174 4.42 -19.76 14.06
C ALA A 174 3.31 -20.79 14.31
N GLY A 175 2.46 -20.55 15.32
CA GLY A 175 1.31 -21.39 15.61
C GLY A 175 0.25 -21.40 14.50
N ASP A 176 0.21 -20.39 13.66
CA ASP A 176 -0.71 -20.26 12.51
C ASP A 176 -0.20 -20.99 11.23
N ILE A 177 1.04 -21.47 11.23
CA ILE A 177 1.67 -22.13 10.05
C ILE A 177 1.57 -23.65 10.21
N GLU A 178 0.75 -24.28 9.37
CA GLU A 178 0.70 -25.73 9.25
C GLU A 178 2.06 -26.24 8.70
N ASP A 179 2.61 -27.30 9.30
CA ASP A 179 3.89 -27.97 8.90
C ASP A 179 5.19 -27.20 9.23
N MET A 180 5.22 -26.32 10.25
CA MET A 180 6.49 -25.79 10.75
C MET A 180 7.25 -26.88 11.53
N ASP A 181 8.49 -27.17 11.13
CA ASP A 181 9.33 -28.14 11.83
C ASP A 181 10.01 -27.53 13.07
N ASP A 182 10.44 -28.38 14.01
CA ASP A 182 11.08 -27.95 15.26
C ASP A 182 12.38 -27.15 15.00
N ALA A 183 13.10 -27.42 13.92
CA ALA A 183 14.33 -26.72 13.58
C ALA A 183 14.05 -25.28 13.08
N ALA A 184 12.96 -25.07 12.34
CA ALA A 184 12.50 -23.75 11.94
C ALA A 184 12.04 -22.94 13.16
N LEU A 185 11.35 -23.59 14.11
CA LEU A 185 10.94 -22.96 15.35
C LEU A 185 12.15 -22.55 16.21
N ASP A 186 13.16 -23.43 16.38
CA ASP A 186 14.40 -23.12 17.10
C ASP A 186 15.17 -21.96 16.46
N THR A 187 15.21 -21.89 15.13
CA THR A 187 15.83 -20.79 14.40
C THR A 187 15.10 -19.47 14.65
N MET A 188 13.77 -19.50 14.77
CA MET A 188 12.97 -18.31 15.08
C MET A 188 13.15 -17.85 16.53
N LEU A 189 13.27 -18.80 17.48
CA LEU A 189 13.49 -18.50 18.90
C LEU A 189 14.89 -17.93 19.17
N SER A 190 15.86 -18.26 18.31
CA SER A 190 17.22 -17.71 18.36
C SER A 190 17.41 -16.43 17.57
N LEU A 191 16.35 -15.59 17.49
CA LEU A 191 16.33 -14.34 16.74
C LEU A 191 17.51 -13.43 17.10
N PRO A 192 18.42 -13.11 16.16
CA PRO A 192 19.49 -12.16 16.43
C PRO A 192 18.91 -10.75 16.58
N VAL A 193 19.29 -10.08 17.66
CA VAL A 193 18.82 -8.72 17.98
C VAL A 193 19.97 -7.71 17.86
N VAL A 194 19.72 -6.64 17.12
CA VAL A 194 20.62 -5.49 17.00
C VAL A 194 19.90 -4.25 17.52
N TYR A 195 20.54 -3.50 18.40
CA TYR A 195 20.03 -2.25 18.95
C TYR A 195 20.62 -1.07 18.19
N ALA A 196 19.78 -0.20 17.63
CA ALA A 196 20.25 0.85 16.73
C ALA A 196 19.64 2.23 17.03
N SER A 197 20.44 3.25 16.77
CA SER A 197 19.97 4.61 16.50
C SER A 197 20.36 4.97 15.07
N ALA A 198 19.44 4.75 14.13
CA ALA A 198 19.66 5.04 12.71
C ALA A 198 20.03 6.51 12.48
N ARG A 199 19.44 7.43 13.25
CA ARG A 199 19.74 8.87 13.21
C ARG A 199 21.19 9.18 13.63
N ALA A 200 21.69 8.49 14.65
CA ALA A 200 23.07 8.63 15.11
C ALA A 200 24.06 7.81 14.25
N GLY A 201 23.55 6.90 13.40
CA GLY A 201 24.38 5.99 12.60
C GLY A 201 25.14 4.97 13.44
N LYS A 202 24.56 4.50 14.54
CA LYS A 202 25.18 3.60 15.52
C LYS A 202 24.34 2.35 15.78
N ALA A 203 25.00 1.23 16.04
CA ALA A 203 24.35 -0.02 16.41
C ALA A 203 25.16 -0.79 17.45
N SER A 204 24.52 -1.64 18.27
CA SER A 204 25.16 -2.50 19.26
C SER A 204 24.47 -3.85 19.32
N LEU A 205 25.21 -4.90 19.70
CA LEU A 205 24.66 -6.21 20.04
C LEU A 205 24.29 -6.30 21.52
N THR A 206 24.80 -5.35 22.31
CA THR A 206 24.46 -5.26 23.74
C THR A 206 23.31 -4.28 23.91
N GLN A 207 22.28 -4.68 24.64
CA GLN A 207 21.13 -3.83 24.93
C GLN A 207 21.59 -2.58 25.70
N PRO A 208 21.40 -1.35 25.17
CA PRO A 208 21.64 -0.14 25.94
C PRO A 208 20.55 0.05 27.01
N ALA A 209 20.77 0.97 27.94
CA ALA A 209 19.70 1.46 28.80
C ALA A 209 18.64 2.19 27.96
N ASP A 210 17.39 2.19 28.39
CA ASP A 210 16.31 2.91 27.70
C ASP A 210 16.67 4.41 27.57
N GLY A 211 16.55 4.93 26.34
CA GLY A 211 17.03 6.27 26.01
C GLY A 211 18.53 6.41 25.85
N GLY A 212 19.29 5.32 25.94
CA GLY A 212 20.75 5.29 25.76
C GLY A 212 21.15 5.17 24.28
N VAL A 213 22.28 5.80 23.92
CA VAL A 213 22.86 5.64 22.58
C VAL A 213 23.69 4.35 22.54
N PRO A 214 23.63 3.56 21.44
CA PRO A 214 24.52 2.39 21.27
C PRO A 214 26.00 2.74 21.47
N ASP A 215 26.74 1.84 22.10
CA ASP A 215 28.13 2.02 22.52
C ASP A 215 29.15 1.94 21.39
N SER A 216 28.75 1.49 20.19
CA SER A 216 29.61 1.48 19.01
C SER A 216 29.76 2.86 18.37
N GLU A 217 30.75 3.00 17.48
CA GLU A 217 30.97 4.24 16.73
C GLU A 217 30.17 4.31 15.43
N ASN A 218 29.68 3.17 14.93
CA ASN A 218 29.06 3.04 13.62
C ASN A 218 28.01 1.89 13.55
N LEU A 219 27.60 1.48 12.34
CA LEU A 219 26.69 0.37 12.08
C LEU A 219 27.39 -0.98 11.84
N ASP A 220 28.69 -1.12 12.14
CA ASP A 220 29.42 -2.38 11.96
C ASP A 220 28.75 -3.58 12.64
N PRO A 221 28.23 -3.48 13.88
CA PRO A 221 27.52 -4.60 14.50
C PRO A 221 26.31 -5.07 13.71
N LEU A 222 25.59 -4.18 13.05
CA LEU A 222 24.49 -4.53 12.15
C LEU A 222 24.99 -5.28 10.92
N PHE A 223 26.04 -4.77 10.26
CA PHE A 223 26.61 -5.42 9.08
C PHE A 223 27.16 -6.82 9.39
N GLU A 224 27.88 -6.97 10.49
CA GLU A 224 28.40 -8.27 10.94
C GLU A 224 27.28 -9.25 11.23
N THR A 225 26.19 -8.81 11.88
CA THR A 225 25.01 -9.63 12.13
C THR A 225 24.36 -10.08 10.82
N LEU A 226 24.23 -9.19 9.83
CA LEU A 226 23.69 -9.54 8.51
C LEU A 226 24.57 -10.57 7.80
N LEU A 227 25.89 -10.40 7.83
CA LEU A 227 26.80 -11.35 7.18
C LEU A 227 26.81 -12.72 7.84
N THR A 228 26.57 -12.79 9.15
CA THR A 228 26.56 -14.02 9.93
C THR A 228 25.24 -14.77 9.84
N HIS A 229 24.10 -14.07 9.92
CA HIS A 229 22.78 -14.69 10.07
C HIS A 229 21.96 -14.75 8.77
N VAL A 230 22.23 -13.86 7.82
CA VAL A 230 21.62 -13.99 6.49
C VAL A 230 22.50 -14.91 5.64
N PRO A 231 21.99 -16.05 5.18
CA PRO A 231 22.78 -16.99 4.39
C PRO A 231 23.19 -16.37 3.05
N ALA A 232 24.40 -16.68 2.63
CA ALA A 232 24.82 -16.42 1.26
C ALA A 232 23.96 -17.22 0.27
N PRO A 233 23.64 -16.71 -0.92
CA PRO A 233 22.86 -17.43 -1.90
C PRO A 233 23.51 -18.76 -2.28
N HIS A 234 22.74 -19.86 -2.21
CA HIS A 234 23.11 -21.12 -2.81
C HIS A 234 22.74 -21.12 -4.29
N VAL A 235 23.70 -21.29 -5.16
CA VAL A 235 23.54 -21.12 -6.61
C VAL A 235 24.22 -22.23 -7.41
N ASP A 236 23.66 -22.52 -8.58
CA ASP A 236 24.31 -23.32 -9.60
C ASP A 236 24.97 -22.38 -10.62
N SER A 237 26.25 -22.08 -10.40
CA SER A 237 27.01 -21.15 -11.26
C SER A 237 27.37 -21.72 -12.63
N THR A 238 27.36 -23.06 -12.77
CA THR A 238 27.78 -23.80 -13.98
C THR A 238 26.61 -24.34 -14.78
N GLY A 239 25.42 -24.37 -14.20
CA GLY A 239 24.20 -24.86 -14.85
C GLY A 239 23.66 -23.94 -15.95
N PRO A 240 22.62 -24.38 -16.65
CA PRO A 240 21.93 -23.55 -17.63
C PRO A 240 21.28 -22.32 -16.98
N LEU A 241 21.23 -21.22 -17.74
CA LEU A 241 20.62 -19.98 -17.26
C LEU A 241 19.18 -20.21 -16.81
N ARG A 242 18.86 -19.75 -15.60
CA ARG A 242 17.49 -19.59 -15.09
C ARG A 242 17.40 -18.30 -14.29
N ALA A 243 16.57 -17.39 -14.74
CA ALA A 243 16.34 -16.11 -14.08
C ALA A 243 14.86 -15.77 -14.05
N LEU A 244 14.38 -15.28 -12.91
CA LEU A 244 12.98 -14.93 -12.67
C LEU A 244 12.79 -13.42 -12.74
N VAL A 245 11.79 -12.97 -13.48
CA VAL A 245 11.37 -11.55 -13.49
C VAL A 245 10.58 -11.26 -12.23
N THR A 246 11.09 -10.37 -11.41
CA THR A 246 10.52 -10.05 -10.10
C THR A 246 9.85 -8.69 -10.04
N ASN A 247 10.36 -7.71 -10.80
CA ASN A 247 9.78 -6.38 -10.86
C ASN A 247 10.00 -5.75 -12.24
N LEU A 248 9.23 -4.69 -12.54
CA LEU A 248 9.33 -3.94 -13.78
C LEU A 248 9.50 -2.46 -13.50
N ASP A 249 10.22 -1.81 -14.40
CA ASP A 249 10.45 -0.37 -14.41
C ASP A 249 10.41 0.12 -15.87
N ALA A 250 10.42 1.41 -16.08
CA ALA A 250 10.43 2.01 -17.41
C ALA A 250 11.45 3.13 -17.54
N SER A 251 12.10 3.19 -18.68
CA SER A 251 12.99 4.29 -19.05
C SER A 251 12.55 4.87 -20.40
N ASN A 252 12.60 6.19 -20.53
CA ASN A 252 12.33 6.87 -21.78
C ASN A 252 13.30 6.47 -22.91
N PHE A 253 14.50 5.97 -22.57
CA PHE A 253 15.54 5.56 -23.52
C PHE A 253 15.58 4.07 -23.78
N LEU A 254 15.42 3.25 -22.71
CA LEU A 254 15.55 1.81 -22.77
C LEU A 254 14.21 1.08 -22.92
N GLY A 255 13.11 1.80 -22.78
CA GLY A 255 11.77 1.21 -22.74
C GLY A 255 11.53 0.48 -21.42
N ARG A 256 10.92 -0.70 -21.52
CA ARG A 256 10.65 -1.55 -20.34
C ARG A 256 11.94 -2.15 -19.81
N ILE A 257 12.15 -2.04 -18.51
CA ILE A 257 13.28 -2.61 -17.77
C ILE A 257 12.73 -3.67 -16.83
N ALA A 258 13.24 -4.90 -16.90
CA ALA A 258 12.87 -5.95 -15.97
C ALA A 258 13.96 -6.13 -14.92
N LEU A 259 13.58 -6.09 -13.63
CA LEU A 259 14.41 -6.56 -12.54
C LEU A 259 14.28 -8.08 -12.47
N ILE A 260 15.42 -8.76 -12.44
CA ILE A 260 15.47 -10.22 -12.40
C ILE A 260 16.41 -10.70 -11.30
N ARG A 261 16.10 -11.86 -10.72
CA ARG A 261 17.02 -12.64 -9.92
C ARG A 261 17.55 -13.81 -10.77
N ILE A 262 18.85 -13.91 -10.88
CA ILE A 262 19.50 -15.05 -11.55
C ILE A 262 19.61 -16.20 -10.55
N HIS A 263 18.92 -17.31 -10.81
CA HIS A 263 18.92 -18.50 -9.95
C HIS A 263 20.00 -19.50 -10.33
N ALA A 264 20.33 -19.60 -11.61
CA ALA A 264 21.39 -20.49 -12.12
C ALA A 264 22.06 -19.91 -13.36
N GLY A 265 23.30 -20.32 -13.61
CA GLY A 265 24.07 -19.93 -14.77
C GLY A 265 24.51 -18.47 -14.77
N LYS A 266 24.72 -17.94 -15.96
CA LYS A 266 25.21 -16.58 -16.20
C LYS A 266 24.43 -15.91 -17.30
N LEU A 267 24.25 -14.61 -17.19
CA LEU A 267 23.61 -13.76 -18.18
C LEU A 267 24.60 -12.73 -18.71
N ARG A 268 24.63 -12.54 -20.04
CA ARG A 268 25.51 -11.58 -20.71
C ARG A 268 24.73 -10.56 -21.50
N LYS A 269 25.26 -9.35 -21.56
CA LYS A 269 24.76 -8.32 -22.48
C LYS A 269 24.85 -8.85 -23.93
N GLY A 270 23.76 -8.69 -24.68
CA GLY A 270 23.66 -9.17 -26.07
C GLY A 270 23.37 -10.66 -26.23
N GLN A 271 23.26 -11.43 -25.14
CA GLN A 271 22.90 -12.85 -25.18
C GLN A 271 21.46 -13.04 -25.67
N THR A 272 21.24 -14.12 -26.43
CA THR A 272 19.91 -14.57 -26.78
C THR A 272 19.47 -15.64 -25.79
N VAL A 273 18.28 -15.53 -25.24
CA VAL A 273 17.72 -16.38 -24.19
C VAL A 273 16.32 -16.85 -24.56
N ALA A 274 15.86 -17.92 -23.94
CA ALA A 274 14.48 -18.38 -24.02
C ALA A 274 13.64 -17.56 -23.02
N TRP A 275 12.64 -16.85 -23.49
CA TRP A 275 11.67 -16.14 -22.68
C TRP A 275 10.39 -16.98 -22.57
N MET A 276 10.11 -17.45 -21.36
CA MET A 276 8.98 -18.31 -21.04
C MET A 276 7.88 -17.50 -20.35
N ARG A 277 6.70 -17.48 -20.96
CA ARG A 277 5.55 -16.69 -20.53
C ARG A 277 4.55 -17.48 -19.68
N GLU A 278 3.56 -16.77 -19.14
CA GLU A 278 2.45 -17.36 -18.36
C GLU A 278 1.60 -18.35 -19.14
N ASP A 279 1.36 -18.06 -20.41
CA ASP A 279 0.57 -18.90 -21.29
C ASP A 279 1.30 -20.19 -21.75
N GLY A 280 2.50 -20.44 -21.23
CA GLY A 280 3.36 -21.57 -21.60
C GLY A 280 4.11 -21.37 -22.92
N THR A 281 3.96 -20.22 -23.58
CA THR A 281 4.72 -19.93 -24.81
C THR A 281 6.17 -19.59 -24.49
N THR A 282 7.09 -20.05 -25.34
CA THR A 282 8.52 -19.75 -25.25
C THR A 282 8.97 -19.02 -26.51
N GLN A 283 9.68 -17.93 -26.34
CA GLN A 283 10.22 -17.13 -27.44
C GLN A 283 11.72 -16.90 -27.26
N SER A 284 12.46 -16.89 -28.37
CA SER A 284 13.88 -16.51 -28.37
C SER A 284 13.98 -14.99 -28.45
N VAL A 285 14.63 -14.37 -27.42
CA VAL A 285 14.75 -12.92 -27.30
C VAL A 285 16.20 -12.53 -27.00
N ARG A 286 16.61 -11.34 -27.44
CA ARG A 286 17.95 -10.83 -27.20
C ARG A 286 17.94 -9.76 -26.09
N ILE A 287 18.82 -9.90 -25.12
CA ILE A 287 19.04 -8.92 -24.06
C ILE A 287 19.84 -7.74 -24.64
N SER A 288 19.23 -6.57 -24.76
CA SER A 288 19.90 -5.38 -25.30
C SER A 288 20.83 -4.73 -24.28
N GLU A 289 20.38 -4.63 -23.04
CA GLU A 289 21.12 -4.04 -21.93
C GLU A 289 21.08 -4.95 -20.70
N LEU A 290 22.20 -5.00 -19.98
CA LEU A 290 22.36 -5.64 -18.69
C LEU A 290 22.91 -4.59 -17.72
N LEU A 291 22.23 -4.35 -16.61
CA LEU A 291 22.55 -3.32 -15.64
C LEU A 291 22.63 -3.94 -14.25
N VAL A 292 23.65 -3.61 -13.49
CA VAL A 292 23.79 -3.93 -12.07
C VAL A 292 23.53 -2.69 -11.22
N THR A 293 23.10 -2.87 -9.98
CA THR A 293 22.90 -1.75 -9.05
C THR A 293 24.21 -1.47 -8.32
N GLU A 294 24.67 -0.22 -8.35
CA GLU A 294 25.75 0.31 -7.53
C GLU A 294 25.21 1.49 -6.71
N ALA A 295 25.18 1.32 -5.42
CA ALA A 295 24.47 2.22 -4.51
C ALA A 295 22.99 2.37 -4.95
N LEU A 296 22.60 3.54 -5.46
CA LEU A 296 21.25 3.85 -5.94
C LEU A 296 21.16 3.91 -7.47
N THR A 297 22.25 3.73 -8.18
CA THR A 297 22.30 3.88 -9.64
C THR A 297 22.47 2.55 -10.34
N ARG A 298 21.87 2.41 -11.52
CA ARG A 298 22.07 1.26 -12.39
C ARG A 298 23.20 1.55 -13.37
N VAL A 299 24.22 0.71 -13.35
CA VAL A 299 25.40 0.83 -14.24
C VAL A 299 25.45 -0.34 -15.22
N PRO A 300 25.89 -0.12 -16.48
CA PRO A 300 26.02 -1.18 -17.45
C PRO A 300 27.04 -2.26 -17.01
N ALA A 301 26.64 -3.53 -17.17
CA ALA A 301 27.50 -4.69 -16.94
C ALA A 301 27.61 -5.53 -18.20
N GLN A 302 28.70 -6.30 -18.34
CA GLN A 302 28.90 -7.21 -19.45
C GLN A 302 28.38 -8.61 -19.14
N GLU A 303 28.48 -9.03 -17.89
CA GLU A 303 28.07 -10.33 -17.40
C GLU A 303 27.56 -10.22 -15.96
N ALA A 304 26.59 -11.06 -15.61
CA ALA A 304 26.13 -11.25 -14.23
C ALA A 304 25.89 -12.74 -13.98
N GLY A 305 26.12 -13.17 -12.73
CA GLY A 305 26.06 -14.56 -12.33
C GLY A 305 24.89 -14.93 -11.45
N ALA A 306 24.74 -16.20 -11.19
CA ALA A 306 23.73 -16.73 -10.29
C ALA A 306 23.81 -16.09 -8.88
N GLY A 307 22.67 -15.80 -8.26
CA GLY A 307 22.51 -15.08 -7.01
C GLY A 307 22.34 -13.57 -7.15
N GLU A 308 22.76 -12.98 -8.27
CA GLU A 308 22.72 -11.53 -8.47
C GLU A 308 21.32 -11.02 -8.85
N LEU A 309 21.05 -9.80 -8.40
CA LEU A 309 19.88 -9.00 -8.77
C LEU A 309 20.30 -8.01 -9.84
N VAL A 310 19.75 -8.14 -11.03
CA VAL A 310 20.12 -7.29 -12.16
C VAL A 310 18.91 -6.74 -12.89
N ALA A 311 19.12 -5.69 -13.65
CA ALA A 311 18.09 -5.13 -14.52
C ALA A 311 18.46 -5.39 -15.98
N ILE A 312 17.45 -5.74 -16.78
CA ILE A 312 17.63 -5.99 -18.21
C ILE A 312 16.66 -5.17 -19.05
N ALA A 313 17.04 -4.86 -20.29
CA ALA A 313 16.17 -4.27 -21.29
C ALA A 313 16.26 -5.05 -22.61
N GLY A 314 15.31 -4.79 -23.51
CA GLY A 314 15.23 -5.40 -24.85
C GLY A 314 14.04 -6.31 -25.07
N ILE A 315 13.17 -6.50 -24.07
CA ILE A 315 11.95 -7.31 -24.18
C ILE A 315 10.73 -6.43 -23.85
N PRO A 316 10.05 -5.85 -24.87
CA PRO A 316 9.00 -4.87 -24.65
C PRO A 316 7.80 -5.38 -23.86
N ASP A 317 7.45 -6.65 -24.04
CA ASP A 317 6.24 -7.25 -23.46
C ASP A 317 6.51 -8.19 -22.28
N ILE A 318 7.73 -8.14 -21.71
CA ILE A 318 8.09 -8.95 -20.54
C ILE A 318 7.18 -8.60 -19.36
N THR A 319 6.77 -9.61 -18.61
CA THR A 319 5.89 -9.47 -17.45
C THR A 319 6.52 -10.07 -16.19
N ILE A 320 6.01 -9.65 -15.02
CA ILE A 320 6.46 -10.19 -13.74
C ILE A 320 6.06 -11.67 -13.64
N GLY A 321 6.99 -12.50 -13.14
CA GLY A 321 6.82 -13.93 -13.05
C GLY A 321 7.25 -14.70 -14.32
N ASP A 322 7.61 -14.00 -15.39
CA ASP A 322 8.23 -14.66 -16.56
C ASP A 322 9.61 -15.19 -16.21
N THR A 323 9.99 -16.27 -16.87
CA THR A 323 11.33 -16.88 -16.73
C THR A 323 12.18 -16.61 -17.97
N LEU A 324 13.42 -16.23 -17.74
CA LEU A 324 14.46 -16.21 -18.76
C LEU A 324 15.38 -17.43 -18.55
N ALA A 325 15.49 -18.25 -19.57
CA ALA A 325 16.19 -19.53 -19.49
C ALA A 325 17.19 -19.71 -20.64
N ASP A 326 18.00 -20.73 -20.50
CA ASP A 326 18.87 -21.20 -21.57
C ASP A 326 18.06 -21.64 -22.79
N LEU A 327 18.59 -21.44 -24.00
CA LEU A 327 17.90 -21.79 -25.26
C LEU A 327 17.82 -23.30 -25.50
N GLU A 328 18.85 -24.04 -25.08
CA GLU A 328 18.93 -25.48 -25.32
C GLU A 328 18.17 -26.28 -24.28
N ASN A 329 18.13 -25.75 -23.02
CA ASN A 329 17.47 -26.39 -21.89
C ASN A 329 16.55 -25.38 -21.18
N PRO A 330 15.45 -24.96 -21.82
CA PRO A 330 14.53 -24.00 -21.20
C PRO A 330 13.75 -24.66 -20.07
N GLU A 331 13.92 -24.16 -18.84
CA GLU A 331 13.20 -24.62 -17.65
C GLU A 331 12.56 -23.42 -16.94
N ALA A 332 11.23 -23.47 -16.77
CA ALA A 332 10.49 -22.40 -16.09
C ALA A 332 10.69 -22.47 -14.57
N LEU A 333 10.90 -21.31 -13.95
CA LEU A 333 10.90 -21.18 -12.50
C LEU A 333 9.45 -21.05 -11.97
N PRO A 334 9.19 -21.44 -10.72
CA PRO A 334 7.91 -21.21 -10.08
C PRO A 334 7.55 -19.73 -10.13
N ARG A 335 6.31 -19.45 -10.51
CA ARG A 335 5.84 -18.06 -10.60
C ARG A 335 5.62 -17.46 -9.23
N ILE A 336 5.82 -16.14 -9.13
CA ILE A 336 5.44 -15.38 -7.95
C ILE A 336 3.91 -15.31 -7.93
N THR A 337 3.30 -15.89 -6.90
CA THR A 337 1.86 -15.79 -6.67
C THR A 337 1.57 -14.51 -5.88
N VAL A 338 0.72 -13.67 -6.43
CA VAL A 338 0.26 -12.45 -5.77
C VAL A 338 -1.17 -12.64 -5.31
N ASP A 339 -1.48 -12.21 -4.09
CA ASP A 339 -2.84 -12.27 -3.58
C ASP A 339 -3.80 -11.51 -4.50
N GLN A 340 -5.00 -12.05 -4.66
CA GLN A 340 -5.98 -11.49 -5.59
C GLN A 340 -6.62 -10.21 -5.06
N PRO A 341 -7.06 -9.29 -5.97
CA PRO A 341 -7.76 -8.08 -5.58
C PRO A 341 -9.00 -8.35 -4.73
N ALA A 342 -9.22 -7.53 -3.70
CA ALA A 342 -10.35 -7.60 -2.78
C ALA A 342 -11.32 -6.42 -2.94
N ILE A 343 -10.83 -5.27 -3.40
CA ILE A 343 -11.59 -4.02 -3.57
C ILE A 343 -11.60 -3.63 -5.04
N SER A 344 -12.71 -3.06 -5.50
CA SER A 344 -12.86 -2.48 -6.83
C SER A 344 -13.41 -1.07 -6.75
N MET A 345 -13.06 -0.23 -7.72
CA MET A 345 -13.74 1.04 -7.97
C MET A 345 -13.82 1.31 -9.48
N THR A 346 -14.82 2.08 -9.88
CA THR A 346 -14.91 2.52 -11.28
C THR A 346 -14.09 3.79 -11.47
N ILE A 347 -13.26 3.80 -12.51
CA ILE A 347 -12.49 4.98 -12.95
C ILE A 347 -12.88 5.29 -14.39
N GLY A 348 -13.32 6.50 -14.62
CA GLY A 348 -13.75 6.95 -15.96
C GLY A 348 -13.39 8.41 -16.21
N VAL A 349 -13.72 8.89 -17.39
CA VAL A 349 -13.52 10.31 -17.73
C VAL A 349 -14.44 11.20 -16.90
N ASN A 350 -14.01 12.43 -16.67
CA ASN A 350 -14.86 13.42 -16.02
C ASN A 350 -16.01 13.83 -16.97
N THR A 351 -17.24 13.50 -16.58
CA THR A 351 -18.47 13.82 -17.33
C THR A 351 -19.29 14.93 -16.66
N SER A 352 -18.70 15.66 -15.70
CA SER A 352 -19.38 16.76 -15.01
C SER A 352 -19.52 17.98 -15.93
N PRO A 353 -20.42 18.92 -15.60
CA PRO A 353 -20.52 20.22 -16.29
C PRO A 353 -19.25 21.07 -16.20
N MET A 354 -18.33 20.72 -15.30
CA MET A 354 -17.04 21.39 -15.10
C MET A 354 -15.85 20.65 -15.73
N ALA A 355 -16.09 19.59 -16.49
CA ALA A 355 -15.03 18.86 -17.19
C ALA A 355 -14.21 19.81 -18.09
N GLY A 356 -12.86 19.66 -18.03
CA GLY A 356 -11.92 20.55 -18.73
C GLY A 356 -11.70 21.92 -18.07
N ARG A 357 -12.29 22.16 -16.88
CA ARG A 357 -12.09 23.40 -16.10
C ARG A 357 -11.32 23.16 -14.80
N GLY A 358 -10.99 21.92 -14.50
CA GLY A 358 -10.28 21.51 -13.29
C GLY A 358 -8.77 21.66 -13.34
N GLY A 359 -8.21 22.25 -14.42
CA GLY A 359 -6.78 22.45 -14.61
C GLY A 359 -6.07 21.25 -15.27
N GLY A 360 -6.83 20.20 -15.64
CA GLY A 360 -6.30 19.04 -16.36
C GLY A 360 -6.43 19.19 -17.88
N ASP A 361 -5.49 18.61 -18.63
CA ASP A 361 -5.48 18.52 -20.09
C ASP A 361 -5.81 17.11 -20.61
N LYS A 362 -5.79 16.10 -19.72
CA LYS A 362 -6.03 14.69 -20.05
C LYS A 362 -7.46 14.28 -19.71
N VAL A 363 -8.39 14.63 -20.61
CA VAL A 363 -9.85 14.50 -20.40
C VAL A 363 -10.51 13.45 -21.30
N THR A 364 -9.74 12.62 -22.02
CA THR A 364 -10.31 11.67 -22.99
C THR A 364 -10.19 10.22 -22.52
N ALA A 365 -11.19 9.39 -22.88
CA ALA A 365 -11.23 7.96 -22.57
C ALA A 365 -9.97 7.21 -23.04
N ARG A 366 -9.44 7.57 -24.22
CA ARG A 366 -8.22 6.96 -24.76
C ARG A 366 -7.00 7.20 -23.86
N LEU A 367 -6.83 8.42 -23.34
CA LEU A 367 -5.71 8.75 -22.45
C LEU A 367 -5.85 8.05 -21.11
N VAL A 368 -7.05 8.01 -20.53
CA VAL A 368 -7.32 7.28 -19.28
C VAL A 368 -7.02 5.80 -19.45
N LYS A 369 -7.51 5.17 -20.54
CA LYS A 369 -7.23 3.75 -20.81
C LYS A 369 -5.74 3.48 -20.99
N ALA A 370 -5.05 4.30 -21.77
CA ALA A 370 -3.61 4.15 -21.99
C ALA A 370 -2.82 4.24 -20.68
N ARG A 371 -3.22 5.14 -19.78
CA ARG A 371 -2.57 5.26 -18.45
C ARG A 371 -2.85 4.05 -17.55
N LEU A 372 -4.09 3.54 -17.55
CA LEU A 372 -4.44 2.33 -16.81
C LEU A 372 -3.71 1.10 -17.38
N ASP A 373 -3.57 0.99 -18.71
CA ASP A 373 -2.78 -0.08 -19.33
C ASP A 373 -1.29 0.01 -18.97
N GLN A 374 -0.77 1.22 -18.87
CA GLN A 374 0.60 1.45 -18.42
C GLN A 374 0.80 1.02 -16.95
N GLU A 375 -0.18 1.25 -16.09
CA GLU A 375 -0.14 0.80 -14.70
C GLU A 375 -0.05 -0.73 -14.60
N LEU A 376 -0.81 -1.47 -15.42
CA LEU A 376 -0.78 -2.94 -15.45
C LEU A 376 0.58 -3.53 -15.80
N ILE A 377 1.47 -2.75 -16.41
CA ILE A 377 2.82 -3.22 -16.75
C ILE A 377 3.64 -3.47 -15.47
N GLY A 378 3.64 -2.52 -14.55
CA GLY A 378 4.45 -2.58 -13.33
C GLY A 378 3.69 -3.11 -12.10
N ASN A 379 2.36 -3.11 -12.13
CA ASN A 379 1.53 -3.42 -10.98
C ASN A 379 0.63 -4.65 -11.23
N VAL A 380 1.12 -5.82 -10.85
CA VAL A 380 0.38 -7.09 -11.00
C VAL A 380 -0.75 -7.27 -9.97
N SER A 381 -0.79 -6.42 -8.95
CA SER A 381 -1.83 -6.44 -7.91
C SER A 381 -3.13 -5.76 -8.35
N ILE A 382 -3.11 -5.10 -9.51
CA ILE A 382 -4.25 -4.38 -10.08
C ILE A 382 -4.81 -5.14 -11.29
N LYS A 383 -6.13 -5.14 -11.44
CA LYS A 383 -6.83 -5.60 -12.65
C LYS A 383 -7.70 -4.48 -13.18
N VAL A 384 -7.76 -4.34 -14.50
CA VAL A 384 -8.60 -3.35 -15.19
C VAL A 384 -9.57 -4.10 -16.10
N LEU A 385 -10.86 -4.01 -15.78
CA LEU A 385 -11.93 -4.69 -16.49
C LEU A 385 -12.80 -3.67 -17.23
N PRO A 386 -13.33 -4.00 -18.42
CA PRO A 386 -14.31 -3.16 -19.09
C PRO A 386 -15.63 -3.15 -18.30
N THR A 387 -16.35 -2.02 -18.38
CA THR A 387 -17.71 -1.90 -17.87
C THR A 387 -18.71 -1.79 -19.03
N GLU A 388 -20.00 -1.72 -18.73
CA GLU A 388 -21.04 -1.44 -19.75
C GLU A 388 -20.85 -0.09 -20.45
N ARG A 389 -20.14 0.84 -19.80
CA ARG A 389 -19.81 2.15 -20.35
C ARG A 389 -18.42 2.13 -20.98
N PRO A 390 -18.27 2.56 -22.24
CA PRO A 390 -16.99 2.50 -22.95
C PRO A 390 -15.95 3.53 -22.46
N ASP A 391 -16.36 4.48 -21.63
CA ASP A 391 -15.56 5.57 -21.05
C ASP A 391 -15.21 5.35 -19.57
N THR A 392 -15.51 4.17 -19.06
CA THR A 392 -15.34 3.82 -17.62
C THR A 392 -14.84 2.39 -17.50
N TRP A 393 -13.91 2.16 -16.59
CA TRP A 393 -13.32 0.84 -16.28
C TRP A 393 -13.50 0.51 -14.82
N GLU A 394 -13.68 -0.75 -14.53
CA GLU A 394 -13.59 -1.28 -13.19
C GLU A 394 -12.11 -1.59 -12.90
N VAL A 395 -11.55 -0.91 -11.91
CA VAL A 395 -10.19 -1.11 -11.45
C VAL A 395 -10.24 -1.83 -10.11
N GLN A 396 -9.67 -3.02 -10.08
CA GLN A 396 -9.63 -3.86 -8.89
C GLN A 396 -8.23 -3.83 -8.30
N GLY A 397 -8.12 -3.71 -6.98
CA GLY A 397 -6.88 -3.68 -6.23
C GLY A 397 -6.99 -4.40 -4.90
N ARG A 398 -5.89 -4.45 -4.16
CA ARG A 398 -5.82 -5.12 -2.87
C ARG A 398 -6.64 -4.39 -1.82
N GLY A 399 -6.48 -3.07 -1.74
CA GLY A 399 -7.15 -2.20 -0.79
C GLY A 399 -7.51 -0.84 -1.36
N GLU A 400 -8.25 -0.07 -0.59
CA GLU A 400 -8.73 1.26 -1.02
C GLU A 400 -7.59 2.29 -1.14
N LEU A 401 -6.58 2.20 -0.28
CA LEU A 401 -5.43 3.12 -0.30
C LEU A 401 -4.61 2.98 -1.59
N ALA A 402 -4.37 1.74 -2.06
CA ALA A 402 -3.63 1.51 -3.30
C ALA A 402 -4.37 2.11 -4.51
N LEU A 403 -5.70 1.98 -4.55
CA LEU A 403 -6.52 2.56 -5.61
C LEU A 403 -6.63 4.09 -5.51
N ALA A 404 -6.72 4.63 -4.28
CA ALA A 404 -6.71 6.09 -4.04
C ALA A 404 -5.37 6.71 -4.48
N ILE A 405 -4.25 6.05 -4.22
CA ILE A 405 -2.92 6.49 -4.66
C ILE A 405 -2.83 6.50 -6.19
N LEU A 406 -3.33 5.48 -6.88
CA LEU A 406 -3.39 5.47 -8.34
C LEU A 406 -4.18 6.68 -8.88
N VAL A 407 -5.35 6.95 -8.32
CA VAL A 407 -6.17 8.10 -8.71
C VAL A 407 -5.45 9.41 -8.44
N GLU A 408 -4.76 9.54 -7.30
CA GLU A 408 -4.00 10.74 -6.93
C GLU A 408 -2.80 10.95 -7.85
N GLN A 409 -2.09 9.90 -8.25
CA GLN A 409 -1.02 9.97 -9.25
C GLN A 409 -1.57 10.46 -10.58
N MET A 410 -2.67 9.89 -11.07
CA MET A 410 -3.31 10.33 -12.30
C MET A 410 -3.76 11.80 -12.21
N ARG A 411 -4.30 12.22 -11.06
CA ARG A 411 -4.67 13.63 -10.80
C ARG A 411 -3.47 14.57 -10.97
N ARG A 412 -2.33 14.23 -10.39
CA ARG A 412 -1.07 15.00 -10.50
C ARG A 412 -0.48 14.99 -11.90
N GLU A 413 -0.70 13.92 -12.66
CA GLU A 413 -0.33 13.82 -14.06
C GLU A 413 -1.23 14.65 -15.01
N GLY A 414 -2.25 15.34 -14.50
CA GLY A 414 -3.15 16.21 -15.25
C GLY A 414 -4.41 15.54 -15.79
N PHE A 415 -4.80 14.39 -15.26
CA PHE A 415 -6.06 13.74 -15.61
C PHE A 415 -7.24 14.37 -14.88
N GLU A 416 -8.38 14.46 -15.58
CA GLU A 416 -9.68 14.70 -14.98
C GLU A 416 -10.52 13.44 -15.03
N LEU A 417 -10.92 12.92 -13.87
CA LEU A 417 -11.53 11.61 -13.70
C LEU A 417 -12.89 11.70 -12.98
N THR A 418 -13.71 10.70 -13.21
CA THR A 418 -14.83 10.35 -12.33
C THR A 418 -14.53 9.02 -11.68
N VAL A 419 -14.58 8.98 -10.35
CA VAL A 419 -14.27 7.79 -9.55
C VAL A 419 -15.52 7.39 -8.77
N GLY A 420 -15.91 6.13 -8.90
CA GLY A 420 -17.05 5.58 -8.16
C GLY A 420 -16.68 5.16 -6.74
N LYS A 421 -17.71 4.89 -5.93
CA LYS A 421 -17.52 4.36 -4.57
C LYS A 421 -16.73 3.05 -4.60
N PRO A 422 -15.74 2.87 -3.71
CA PRO A 422 -15.09 1.58 -3.51
C PRO A 422 -16.10 0.48 -3.15
N GLN A 423 -15.96 -0.69 -3.77
CA GLN A 423 -16.80 -1.86 -3.57
C GLN A 423 -15.93 -3.10 -3.37
N VAL A 424 -16.47 -4.14 -2.75
CA VAL A 424 -15.74 -5.41 -2.61
C VAL A 424 -15.93 -6.30 -3.84
N VAL A 425 -14.89 -7.02 -4.19
CA VAL A 425 -14.91 -8.03 -5.25
C VAL A 425 -15.54 -9.30 -4.69
N THR A 426 -16.80 -9.59 -5.06
CA THR A 426 -17.51 -10.78 -4.60
C THR A 426 -17.25 -11.99 -5.49
N ARG A 427 -17.45 -13.21 -4.96
CA ARG A 427 -17.30 -14.47 -5.68
C ARG A 427 -18.48 -15.39 -5.41
N THR A 428 -18.83 -16.21 -6.38
CA THR A 428 -19.78 -17.31 -6.18
C THR A 428 -18.99 -18.59 -5.93
N ILE A 429 -19.11 -19.14 -4.73
CA ILE A 429 -18.48 -20.40 -4.31
C ILE A 429 -19.61 -21.35 -3.92
N ASP A 430 -19.66 -22.53 -4.53
CA ASP A 430 -20.71 -23.54 -4.31
C ASP A 430 -22.14 -22.96 -4.45
N GLY A 431 -22.34 -22.06 -5.42
CA GLY A 431 -23.63 -21.42 -5.71
C GLY A 431 -24.06 -20.35 -4.71
N LYS A 432 -23.22 -20.01 -3.72
CA LYS A 432 -23.48 -18.96 -2.73
C LYS A 432 -22.54 -17.77 -2.94
N LEU A 433 -23.06 -16.58 -2.70
CA LEU A 433 -22.28 -15.34 -2.75
C LEU A 433 -21.33 -15.29 -1.57
N HIS A 434 -20.04 -15.06 -1.84
CA HIS A 434 -18.98 -14.86 -0.87
C HIS A 434 -18.35 -13.49 -1.09
N GLU A 435 -17.91 -12.90 0.02
CA GLU A 435 -17.21 -11.62 0.04
C GLU A 435 -15.87 -11.75 0.79
N PRO A 436 -14.88 -10.87 0.51
CA PRO A 436 -13.62 -10.87 1.23
C PRO A 436 -13.83 -10.41 2.67
N PHE A 437 -13.16 -11.08 3.60
CA PHE A 437 -13.08 -10.72 5.01
C PHE A 437 -11.65 -10.33 5.35
N GLU A 438 -11.53 -9.42 6.28
CA GLU A 438 -10.26 -8.91 6.80
C GLU A 438 -10.15 -9.23 8.29
N ARG A 439 -8.95 -9.56 8.72
CA ARG A 439 -8.56 -9.57 10.13
C ARG A 439 -8.06 -8.19 10.49
N LEU A 440 -8.76 -7.52 11.38
CA LEU A 440 -8.45 -6.18 11.86
C LEU A 440 -7.83 -6.28 13.25
N SER A 441 -6.57 -5.85 13.36
CA SER A 441 -5.86 -5.73 14.62
C SER A 441 -5.81 -4.28 15.06
N ILE A 442 -6.20 -4.03 16.30
CA ILE A 442 -6.30 -2.69 16.90
C ILE A 442 -5.43 -2.64 18.16
N ASP A 443 -4.69 -1.54 18.30
CA ASP A 443 -4.02 -1.14 19.54
C ASP A 443 -4.57 0.22 19.97
N SER A 444 -5.15 0.31 21.16
CA SER A 444 -5.83 1.53 21.63
C SER A 444 -5.79 1.64 23.15
N PRO A 445 -5.86 2.87 23.71
CA PRO A 445 -6.15 3.06 25.13
C PRO A 445 -7.45 2.35 25.54
N GLU A 446 -7.44 1.72 26.72
CA GLU A 446 -8.57 0.94 27.25
C GLU A 446 -9.87 1.76 27.35
N GLU A 447 -9.76 3.06 27.59
CA GLU A 447 -10.92 3.98 27.68
C GLU A 447 -11.79 3.99 26.42
N HIS A 448 -11.23 3.65 25.23
CA HIS A 448 -11.95 3.63 23.95
C HIS A 448 -12.58 2.27 23.60
N LEU A 449 -12.39 1.22 24.44
CA LEU A 449 -12.88 -0.14 24.17
C LEU A 449 -14.38 -0.16 23.83
N GLY A 450 -15.20 0.56 24.58
CA GLY A 450 -16.64 0.61 24.35
C GLY A 450 -17.03 1.20 23.01
N ALA A 451 -16.41 2.32 22.61
CA ALA A 451 -16.66 2.99 21.35
C ALA A 451 -16.22 2.12 20.16
N ILE A 452 -15.02 1.53 20.25
CA ILE A 452 -14.46 0.61 19.22
C ILE A 452 -15.38 -0.61 19.03
N THR A 453 -15.81 -1.24 20.12
CA THR A 453 -16.70 -2.41 20.06
C THR A 453 -18.03 -2.07 19.41
N GLN A 454 -18.64 -0.93 19.75
CA GLN A 454 -19.88 -0.46 19.15
C GLN A 454 -19.72 -0.16 17.64
N LEU A 455 -18.63 0.52 17.27
CA LEU A 455 -18.30 0.85 15.89
C LEU A 455 -18.17 -0.43 15.04
N LEU A 456 -17.41 -1.42 15.51
CA LEU A 456 -17.18 -2.67 14.79
C LEU A 456 -18.41 -3.59 14.77
N ALA A 457 -19.22 -3.61 15.81
CA ALA A 457 -20.48 -4.37 15.82
C ALA A 457 -21.43 -3.89 14.71
N SER A 458 -21.54 -2.57 14.48
CA SER A 458 -22.35 -2.00 13.40
C SER A 458 -21.86 -2.42 12.00
N ARG A 459 -20.56 -2.73 11.89
CA ARG A 459 -19.85 -3.14 10.67
C ARG A 459 -19.69 -4.65 10.54
N LYS A 460 -20.43 -5.44 11.35
CA LYS A 460 -20.41 -6.92 11.38
C LYS A 460 -19.07 -7.51 11.81
N GLY A 461 -18.28 -6.75 12.59
CA GLY A 461 -17.03 -7.23 13.17
C GLY A 461 -17.31 -8.26 14.29
N ARG A 462 -16.57 -9.37 14.23
CA ARG A 462 -16.55 -10.41 15.27
C ARG A 462 -15.21 -10.34 15.99
N MET A 463 -15.22 -10.06 17.30
CA MET A 463 -14.03 -10.10 18.12
C MET A 463 -13.56 -11.54 18.27
N GLU A 464 -12.28 -11.80 18.01
CA GLU A 464 -11.65 -13.10 18.17
C GLU A 464 -10.69 -13.12 19.36
N HIS A 465 -9.95 -12.03 19.55
CA HIS A 465 -9.00 -11.93 20.66
C HIS A 465 -9.05 -10.54 21.31
N MET A 466 -8.80 -10.52 22.63
CA MET A 466 -8.59 -9.30 23.41
C MET A 466 -7.49 -9.56 24.44
N GLY A 467 -6.43 -8.77 24.39
CA GLY A 467 -5.31 -8.80 25.33
C GLY A 467 -5.00 -7.43 25.88
N GLY A 468 -4.60 -7.36 27.14
CA GLY A 468 -4.11 -6.12 27.79
C GLY A 468 -2.70 -6.35 28.33
N HIS A 469 -1.79 -5.40 28.13
CA HIS A 469 -0.41 -5.48 28.61
C HIS A 469 -0.17 -4.79 29.96
N GLY A 470 -1.25 -4.40 30.69
CA GLY A 470 -1.11 -3.70 31.98
C GLY A 470 -0.62 -2.25 31.86
N THR A 471 -0.42 -1.75 30.66
CA THR A 471 0.06 -0.38 30.36
C THR A 471 -1.08 0.62 30.16
N GLY A 472 -2.35 0.21 30.37
CA GLY A 472 -3.53 1.02 30.04
C GLY A 472 -3.89 1.01 28.54
N ARG A 473 -3.24 0.15 27.76
CA ARG A 473 -3.57 -0.11 26.35
C ARG A 473 -4.08 -1.53 26.18
N ILE A 474 -4.93 -1.73 25.17
CA ILE A 474 -5.52 -3.02 24.80
C ILE A 474 -5.22 -3.34 23.35
N LYS A 475 -4.98 -4.62 23.08
CA LYS A 475 -4.92 -5.20 21.73
C LYS A 475 -6.21 -5.97 21.47
N LEU A 476 -6.81 -5.73 20.30
CA LEU A 476 -8.08 -6.33 19.88
C LEU A 476 -7.90 -6.89 18.47
N ASP A 477 -8.31 -8.14 18.28
CA ASP A 477 -8.39 -8.72 16.93
C ASP A 477 -9.85 -9.00 16.57
N TYR A 478 -10.24 -8.53 15.40
CA TYR A 478 -11.58 -8.70 14.83
C TYR A 478 -11.49 -9.33 13.45
N VAL A 479 -12.50 -10.10 13.09
CA VAL A 479 -12.72 -10.56 11.71
C VAL A 479 -14.03 -9.93 11.22
N LEU A 480 -13.96 -9.24 10.07
CA LEU A 480 -15.12 -8.53 9.51
C LEU A 480 -15.06 -8.49 7.97
N PRO A 481 -16.21 -8.30 7.30
CA PRO A 481 -16.24 -8.08 5.86
C PRO A 481 -15.42 -6.87 5.45
N ALA A 482 -14.60 -6.98 4.39
CA ALA A 482 -13.74 -5.89 3.92
C ALA A 482 -14.50 -4.59 3.63
N ARG A 483 -15.75 -4.67 3.14
CA ARG A 483 -16.62 -3.49 2.96
C ARG A 483 -16.99 -2.79 4.27
N GLY A 484 -16.90 -3.48 5.42
CA GLY A 484 -17.06 -2.87 6.74
C GLY A 484 -15.90 -1.94 7.12
N LEU A 485 -14.75 -2.06 6.47
CA LEU A 485 -13.60 -1.19 6.68
C LEU A 485 -13.65 0.10 5.84
N ILE A 486 -14.50 0.17 4.81
CA ILE A 486 -14.68 1.40 4.03
C ILE A 486 -15.17 2.52 4.96
N GLY A 487 -14.41 3.62 5.06
CA GLY A 487 -14.66 4.73 5.98
C GLY A 487 -14.45 4.41 7.48
N PHE A 488 -13.92 3.23 7.81
CA PHE A 488 -13.64 2.86 9.20
C PHE A 488 -12.54 3.72 9.83
N ARG A 489 -11.51 4.06 9.06
CA ARG A 489 -10.34 4.78 9.56
C ARG A 489 -10.71 6.14 10.15
N THR A 490 -11.54 6.91 9.45
CA THR A 490 -11.98 8.22 9.87
C THR A 490 -12.83 8.15 11.14
N ASP A 491 -13.80 7.22 11.20
CA ASP A 491 -14.63 7.01 12.39
C ASP A 491 -13.77 6.53 13.58
N PHE A 492 -12.87 5.59 13.35
CA PHE A 492 -11.98 5.02 14.36
C PHE A 492 -11.05 6.09 14.98
N LEU A 493 -10.40 6.91 14.14
CA LEU A 493 -9.54 7.98 14.62
C LEU A 493 -10.33 9.05 15.39
N THR A 494 -11.56 9.32 15.00
CA THR A 494 -12.46 10.23 15.73
C THR A 494 -12.82 9.66 17.09
N GLU A 495 -13.26 8.41 17.17
CA GLU A 495 -13.66 7.74 18.41
C GLU A 495 -12.48 7.54 19.37
N THR A 496 -11.27 7.31 18.83
CA THR A 496 -10.05 7.13 19.63
C THR A 496 -9.26 8.42 19.83
N ARG A 497 -9.76 9.56 19.37
CA ARG A 497 -9.10 10.89 19.42
C ARG A 497 -7.69 10.86 18.81
N GLY A 498 -7.50 10.04 17.77
CA GLY A 498 -6.22 9.87 17.08
C GLY A 498 -5.18 9.02 17.82
N THR A 499 -5.51 8.43 18.97
CA THR A 499 -4.57 7.62 19.78
C THR A 499 -4.61 6.13 19.47
N GLY A 500 -5.62 5.66 18.72
CA GLY A 500 -5.78 4.29 18.29
C GLY A 500 -4.97 4.00 17.03
N ILE A 501 -4.40 2.81 16.96
CA ILE A 501 -3.72 2.27 15.80
C ILE A 501 -4.55 1.07 15.32
N ALA A 502 -4.86 1.01 14.04
CA ALA A 502 -5.61 -0.08 13.45
C ALA A 502 -4.96 -0.51 12.14
N ASN A 503 -4.89 -1.80 11.91
CA ASN A 503 -4.43 -2.37 10.66
C ASN A 503 -5.22 -3.63 10.31
N HIS A 504 -5.38 -3.90 9.03
CA HIS A 504 -6.14 -5.05 8.58
C HIS A 504 -5.37 -5.86 7.54
N VAL A 505 -5.67 -7.16 7.49
CA VAL A 505 -5.05 -8.13 6.59
C VAL A 505 -6.15 -9.04 6.05
N PHE A 506 -6.07 -9.36 4.77
CA PHE A 506 -7.00 -10.28 4.13
C PHE A 506 -6.97 -11.66 4.81
N GLU A 507 -8.16 -12.14 5.22
CA GLU A 507 -8.34 -13.43 5.90
C GLU A 507 -8.83 -14.53 4.96
N GLY A 508 -9.71 -14.18 4.01
CA GLY A 508 -10.29 -15.14 3.07
C GLY A 508 -11.64 -14.69 2.52
N TYR A 509 -12.28 -15.58 1.75
CA TYR A 509 -13.63 -15.38 1.26
C TYR A 509 -14.62 -16.16 2.11
N PHE A 510 -15.61 -15.47 2.70
CA PHE A 510 -16.65 -16.05 3.52
C PHE A 510 -18.04 -15.69 2.97
N PRO A 511 -19.10 -16.43 3.35
CA PRO A 511 -20.45 -16.13 2.92
C PRO A 511 -20.85 -14.69 3.21
N TRP A 512 -21.63 -14.10 2.32
CA TRP A 512 -22.14 -12.73 2.44
C TRP A 512 -22.80 -12.47 3.81
N ALA A 513 -22.30 -11.47 4.56
CA ALA A 513 -22.70 -11.17 5.94
C ALA A 513 -24.01 -10.33 6.05
N GLY A 514 -24.71 -10.09 4.96
CA GLY A 514 -25.88 -9.22 4.93
C GLY A 514 -25.54 -7.73 4.78
N GLU A 515 -26.49 -6.84 4.87
CA GLU A 515 -26.29 -5.40 4.67
C GLU A 515 -25.43 -4.76 5.77
N ILE A 516 -24.53 -3.89 5.36
CA ILE A 516 -23.74 -3.00 6.23
C ILE A 516 -24.01 -1.56 5.78
N ARG A 517 -24.46 -0.71 6.70
CA ARG A 517 -24.60 0.72 6.45
C ARG A 517 -23.36 1.43 6.93
N THR A 518 -22.49 1.84 6.00
CA THR A 518 -21.25 2.56 6.30
C THR A 518 -21.46 4.06 6.51
N ARG A 519 -22.56 4.61 6.01
CA ARG A 519 -22.90 6.02 6.13
C ARG A 519 -24.33 6.19 6.65
N HIS A 520 -24.49 6.96 7.72
CA HIS A 520 -25.78 7.24 8.35
C HIS A 520 -26.34 8.63 7.97
N SER A 521 -25.52 9.48 7.39
CA SER A 521 -25.85 10.84 6.94
C SER A 521 -26.23 10.87 5.46
N GLY A 522 -27.03 11.87 5.06
CA GLY A 522 -27.34 12.17 3.67
C GLY A 522 -26.43 13.24 3.08
N SER A 523 -26.70 13.64 1.84
CA SER A 523 -26.01 14.71 1.14
C SER A 523 -26.87 15.98 1.04
N LEU A 524 -26.24 17.14 1.19
CA LEU A 524 -26.78 18.42 0.72
C LEU A 524 -26.38 18.58 -0.75
N VAL A 525 -27.37 18.61 -1.64
CA VAL A 525 -27.15 18.58 -3.10
C VAL A 525 -27.59 19.91 -3.71
N ALA A 526 -26.77 20.52 -4.55
CA ALA A 526 -27.15 21.73 -5.25
C ALA A 526 -28.26 21.45 -6.27
N ASP A 527 -29.33 22.26 -6.23
CA ASP A 527 -30.51 22.14 -7.11
C ASP A 527 -30.33 22.88 -8.45
N ARG A 528 -29.25 23.64 -8.61
CA ARG A 528 -28.94 24.46 -9.79
C ARG A 528 -27.47 24.85 -9.88
N SER A 529 -27.09 25.36 -11.05
CA SER A 529 -25.76 25.91 -11.31
C SER A 529 -25.68 27.39 -10.93
N GLY A 530 -24.48 27.83 -10.52
CA GLY A 530 -24.15 29.23 -10.23
C GLY A 530 -23.11 29.36 -9.10
N PRO A 531 -22.72 30.61 -8.78
CA PRO A 531 -21.81 30.89 -7.66
C PRO A 531 -22.51 30.73 -6.32
N ILE A 532 -21.84 30.17 -5.34
CA ILE A 532 -22.31 30.05 -3.96
C ILE A 532 -22.35 31.40 -3.31
N THR A 533 -23.45 31.74 -2.61
CA THR A 533 -23.56 32.96 -1.87
C THR A 533 -23.42 32.74 -0.36
N ALA A 534 -22.67 33.61 0.33
CA ALA A 534 -22.58 33.59 1.78
C ALA A 534 -23.96 33.67 2.45
N TYR A 535 -24.88 34.44 1.86
CA TYR A 535 -26.25 34.54 2.33
C TYR A 535 -26.99 33.20 2.35
N ALA A 536 -26.89 32.42 1.27
CA ALA A 536 -27.52 31.11 1.20
C ALA A 536 -26.89 30.11 2.21
N MET A 537 -25.57 30.15 2.37
CA MET A 537 -24.87 29.28 3.34
C MET A 537 -25.33 29.60 4.79
N ILE A 538 -25.44 30.87 5.17
CA ILE A 538 -25.92 31.27 6.49
C ILE A 538 -27.36 30.78 6.71
N GLN A 539 -28.24 30.93 5.72
CA GLN A 539 -29.64 30.50 5.80
C GLN A 539 -29.81 28.99 5.90
N LEU A 540 -28.82 28.23 5.45
CA LEU A 540 -28.82 26.78 5.38
C LEU A 540 -27.87 26.14 6.43
N ALA A 541 -27.24 26.94 7.31
CA ALA A 541 -26.27 26.46 8.29
C ALA A 541 -26.82 25.36 9.22
N ASP A 542 -28.10 25.45 9.60
CA ASP A 542 -28.77 24.44 10.42
C ASP A 542 -29.07 23.10 9.68
N ARG A 543 -28.85 23.07 8.37
CA ARG A 543 -29.12 21.87 7.56
C ARG A 543 -27.98 20.86 7.51
N GLY A 544 -26.77 21.31 7.85
CA GLY A 544 -25.60 20.43 7.87
C GLY A 544 -24.29 21.17 7.72
N THR A 545 -23.22 20.38 7.46
CA THR A 545 -21.85 20.89 7.31
C THR A 545 -21.50 21.02 5.83
N PHE A 546 -21.07 22.21 5.41
CA PHE A 546 -20.68 22.47 4.03
C PHE A 546 -19.24 22.04 3.73
N PHE A 547 -19.01 21.60 2.47
CA PHE A 547 -17.69 21.25 1.92
C PHE A 547 -17.11 22.35 1.02
N VAL A 548 -17.89 23.35 0.70
CA VAL A 548 -17.64 24.38 -0.31
C VAL A 548 -17.56 25.77 0.32
N GLU A 549 -16.79 26.66 -0.31
CA GLU A 549 -16.60 28.05 0.13
C GLU A 549 -17.53 29.01 -0.62
N PRO A 550 -17.87 30.17 -0.02
CA PRO A 550 -18.59 31.21 -0.73
C PRO A 550 -17.84 31.66 -1.99
N GLY A 551 -18.56 31.89 -3.07
CA GLY A 551 -18.00 32.29 -4.36
C GLY A 551 -17.55 31.12 -5.25
N ALA A 552 -17.51 29.89 -4.73
CA ALA A 552 -17.22 28.73 -5.56
C ALA A 552 -18.39 28.45 -6.52
N GLU A 553 -18.07 28.01 -7.72
CA GLU A 553 -19.06 27.60 -8.72
C GLU A 553 -19.58 26.21 -8.41
N VAL A 554 -20.90 26.03 -8.47
CA VAL A 554 -21.56 24.73 -8.34
C VAL A 554 -22.46 24.44 -9.53
N TYR A 555 -22.84 23.21 -9.70
CA TYR A 555 -23.81 22.76 -10.69
C TYR A 555 -24.86 21.84 -10.08
N GLU A 556 -25.99 21.69 -10.74
CA GLU A 556 -27.07 20.79 -10.32
C GLU A 556 -26.55 19.37 -10.12
N GLY A 557 -26.86 18.77 -8.97
CA GLY A 557 -26.40 17.43 -8.60
C GLY A 557 -25.03 17.37 -7.94
N MET A 558 -24.31 18.49 -7.77
CA MET A 558 -23.08 18.57 -7.00
C MET A 558 -23.41 18.47 -5.50
N VAL A 559 -22.70 17.63 -4.76
CA VAL A 559 -22.80 17.53 -3.30
C VAL A 559 -21.99 18.68 -2.69
N VAL A 560 -22.65 19.52 -1.93
CA VAL A 560 -22.08 20.74 -1.34
C VAL A 560 -21.92 20.66 0.16
N GLY A 561 -22.42 19.58 0.78
CA GLY A 561 -22.32 19.37 2.22
C GLY A 561 -22.93 18.05 2.67
N GLU A 562 -22.77 17.76 3.95
CA GLU A 562 -23.32 16.61 4.65
C GLU A 562 -24.62 17.00 5.36
N ASN A 563 -25.68 16.20 5.14
CA ASN A 563 -26.93 16.32 5.88
C ASN A 563 -26.91 15.36 7.09
N PRO A 564 -27.10 15.81 8.34
CA PRO A 564 -27.13 14.91 9.50
C PRO A 564 -28.28 13.90 9.46
N ARG A 565 -29.30 14.10 8.60
CA ARG A 565 -30.34 13.10 8.34
C ARG A 565 -29.91 12.14 7.24
N ALA A 566 -30.41 10.91 7.29
CA ALA A 566 -30.08 9.86 6.33
C ALA A 566 -30.51 10.14 4.87
N GLU A 567 -31.43 11.07 4.66
CA GLU A 567 -31.94 11.43 3.34
C GLU A 567 -31.19 12.62 2.74
N ASP A 568 -30.98 12.55 1.41
CA ASP A 568 -30.42 13.71 0.69
C ASP A 568 -31.41 14.85 0.64
N LEU A 569 -30.88 16.06 0.66
CA LEU A 569 -31.64 17.29 0.58
C LEU A 569 -31.14 18.14 -0.58
N ASP A 570 -31.99 18.35 -1.60
CA ASP A 570 -31.72 19.33 -2.65
C ASP A 570 -31.90 20.75 -2.11
N ILE A 571 -30.88 21.59 -2.27
CA ILE A 571 -30.84 22.95 -1.70
C ILE A 571 -30.42 23.99 -2.74
N ASN A 572 -30.96 25.20 -2.61
CA ASN A 572 -30.52 26.35 -3.38
C ASN A 572 -29.42 27.12 -2.63
N ILE A 573 -28.16 26.78 -2.94
CA ILE A 573 -26.98 27.41 -2.32
C ILE A 573 -26.52 28.68 -3.07
N THR A 574 -27.13 28.98 -4.23
CA THR A 574 -26.80 30.15 -5.07
C THR A 574 -27.75 31.33 -4.85
N LYS A 575 -28.67 31.22 -3.87
CA LYS A 575 -29.69 32.22 -3.59
C LYS A 575 -29.09 33.54 -3.14
N GLU A 576 -29.33 34.59 -3.89
CA GLU A 576 -28.92 35.95 -3.52
C GLU A 576 -29.88 36.61 -2.51
N LYS A 577 -29.34 37.52 -1.69
CA LYS A 577 -30.15 38.38 -0.82
C LYS A 577 -30.94 39.34 -1.70
N LYS A 578 -32.27 39.28 -1.66
CA LYS A 578 -33.11 40.30 -2.33
C LYS A 578 -32.85 41.65 -1.69
N LEU A 579 -32.43 42.63 -2.46
CA LEU A 579 -32.29 44.00 -2.03
C LEU A 579 -33.69 44.55 -1.75
N THR A 580 -34.04 44.76 -0.49
CA THR A 580 -35.24 45.46 -0.06
C THR A 580 -34.82 46.87 0.34
N ASN A 581 -35.56 47.91 -0.15
CA ASN A 581 -35.29 49.32 0.11
C ASN A 581 -35.57 49.75 1.59
N MET A 582 -35.90 48.83 2.48
CA MET A 582 -36.08 49.11 3.91
C MET A 582 -34.77 48.87 4.68
N ARG A 583 -34.10 49.96 5.05
CA ARG A 583 -33.09 49.96 6.12
C ARG A 583 -33.79 49.70 7.46
N GLN A 584 -33.80 48.47 7.94
CA GLN A 584 -34.04 48.21 9.35
C GLN A 584 -32.73 48.51 10.08
N SER A 585 -32.76 49.53 10.90
CA SER A 585 -31.66 49.99 11.77
C SER A 585 -31.58 49.18 13.08
N SER A 586 -31.78 47.89 13.03
CA SER A 586 -31.60 47.02 14.19
C SER A 586 -30.48 46.01 13.89
N ALA A 587 -29.37 46.26 14.61
CA ALA A 587 -28.25 45.33 14.87
C ALA A 587 -28.01 44.29 13.79
N ASP A 588 -27.04 44.55 12.91
CA ASP A 588 -26.31 43.48 12.20
C ASP A 588 -25.67 42.58 13.26
N VAL A 589 -26.38 41.54 13.65
CA VAL A 589 -25.74 40.40 14.29
C VAL A 589 -24.76 39.90 13.27
N MET A 590 -23.47 40.02 13.52
CA MET A 590 -22.42 39.40 12.71
C MET A 590 -22.61 37.87 12.81
N GLU A 591 -23.44 37.32 11.93
CA GLU A 591 -23.55 35.88 11.76
C GLU A 591 -22.23 35.41 11.16
N THR A 592 -21.44 34.73 11.97
CA THR A 592 -20.17 34.13 11.55
C THR A 592 -20.46 32.83 10.77
N LEU A 593 -20.05 32.78 9.51
CA LEU A 593 -20.14 31.56 8.71
C LEU A 593 -19.18 30.50 9.30
N ALA A 594 -19.70 29.32 9.60
CA ALA A 594 -18.86 28.19 10.00
C ALA A 594 -17.87 27.86 8.89
N ARG A 595 -16.63 27.52 9.27
CA ARG A 595 -15.59 27.17 8.31
C ARG A 595 -15.99 25.87 7.59
N PRO A 596 -16.02 25.83 6.24
CA PRO A 596 -16.33 24.63 5.49
C PRO A 596 -15.30 23.51 5.76
N ARG A 597 -15.77 22.26 5.81
CA ARG A 597 -14.91 21.08 5.85
C ARG A 597 -14.36 20.85 4.45
N LYS A 598 -13.06 21.03 4.25
CA LYS A 598 -12.40 20.66 3.00
C LYS A 598 -12.18 19.15 3.01
N MET A 599 -12.59 18.49 1.94
CA MET A 599 -12.39 17.06 1.77
C MET A 599 -11.20 16.82 0.85
N ASP A 600 -10.30 15.97 1.27
CA ASP A 600 -9.29 15.40 0.38
C ASP A 600 -9.88 14.25 -0.47
N LEU A 601 -9.06 13.60 -1.29
CA LEU A 601 -9.53 12.51 -2.16
C LEU A 601 -9.99 11.29 -1.36
N GLU A 602 -9.24 10.92 -0.31
CA GLU A 602 -9.55 9.76 0.53
C GLU A 602 -10.87 10.00 1.27
N GLU A 603 -11.02 11.14 1.93
CA GLU A 603 -12.27 11.53 2.61
C GLU A 603 -13.46 11.59 1.65
N ALA A 604 -13.26 12.06 0.41
CA ALA A 604 -14.31 12.12 -0.60
C ALA A 604 -14.76 10.73 -1.05
N LEU A 605 -13.82 9.78 -1.21
CA LEU A 605 -14.11 8.39 -1.56
C LEU A 605 -14.83 7.66 -0.43
N GLU A 606 -14.42 7.87 0.82
CA GLU A 606 -15.09 7.32 2.00
C GLU A 606 -16.51 7.87 2.17
N PHE A 607 -16.69 9.18 1.95
CA PHE A 607 -18.00 9.83 2.04
C PHE A 607 -18.96 9.39 0.94
N CYS A 608 -18.44 9.02 -0.24
CA CYS A 608 -19.21 8.72 -1.43
C CYS A 608 -20.25 7.60 -1.19
N SER A 609 -21.51 7.81 -1.59
CA SER A 609 -22.59 6.82 -1.56
C SER A 609 -22.67 6.05 -2.89
N VAL A 610 -23.48 5.00 -2.95
CA VAL A 610 -23.63 4.16 -4.16
C VAL A 610 -24.18 4.94 -5.36
N ASP A 611 -25.02 5.96 -5.10
CA ASP A 611 -25.60 6.84 -6.13
C ASP A 611 -24.75 8.09 -6.39
N GLU A 612 -23.53 8.12 -5.84
CA GLU A 612 -22.59 9.22 -5.94
C GLU A 612 -21.30 8.80 -6.64
N CYS A 613 -20.51 9.77 -7.05
CA CYS A 613 -19.16 9.58 -7.55
C CYS A 613 -18.31 10.82 -7.20
N VAL A 614 -17.01 10.62 -7.19
CA VAL A 614 -16.04 11.69 -6.94
C VAL A 614 -15.53 12.21 -8.29
N GLU A 615 -15.66 13.50 -8.51
CA GLU A 615 -15.00 14.21 -9.61
C GLU A 615 -13.60 14.61 -9.14
N VAL A 616 -12.59 14.10 -9.82
CA VAL A 616 -11.18 14.30 -9.48
C VAL A 616 -10.51 15.09 -10.59
N ALA A 617 -9.98 16.25 -10.26
CA ALA A 617 -9.24 17.10 -11.19
C ALA A 617 -8.01 17.69 -10.48
N PRO A 618 -6.95 18.14 -11.18
CA PRO A 618 -5.74 18.68 -10.57
C PRO A 618 -6.00 19.73 -9.49
N ASN A 619 -6.94 20.65 -9.72
CA ASN A 619 -7.24 21.76 -8.82
C ASN A 619 -8.48 21.54 -7.95
N ALA A 620 -9.18 20.39 -8.06
CA ALA A 620 -10.43 20.19 -7.35
C ALA A 620 -10.78 18.70 -7.16
N VAL A 621 -11.28 18.41 -5.97
CA VAL A 621 -11.97 17.15 -5.64
C VAL A 621 -13.40 17.51 -5.24
N ARG A 622 -14.40 16.91 -5.89
CA ARG A 622 -15.82 17.20 -5.63
C ARG A 622 -16.62 15.90 -5.62
N VAL A 623 -17.58 15.81 -4.71
CA VAL A 623 -18.56 14.72 -4.73
C VAL A 623 -19.79 15.18 -5.51
N ARG A 624 -20.35 14.30 -6.33
CA ARG A 624 -21.58 14.58 -7.09
C ARG A 624 -22.47 13.36 -7.20
N LYS A 625 -23.73 13.58 -7.47
CA LYS A 625 -24.65 12.51 -7.84
C LYS A 625 -24.31 11.95 -9.24
N THR A 626 -24.48 10.66 -9.43
CA THR A 626 -24.32 10.00 -10.74
C THR A 626 -25.37 10.51 -11.74
N ILE A 627 -26.60 10.75 -11.25
CA ILE A 627 -27.69 11.39 -11.98
C ILE A 627 -27.82 12.82 -11.46
N LEU A 628 -27.48 13.79 -12.33
CA LEU A 628 -27.44 15.20 -11.92
C LEU A 628 -28.82 15.81 -11.72
N ASP A 629 -29.78 15.53 -12.62
CA ASP A 629 -31.14 16.08 -12.57
C ASP A 629 -31.94 15.54 -11.37
N ALA A 630 -32.48 16.45 -10.56
CA ALA A 630 -33.21 16.11 -9.33
C ALA A 630 -34.49 15.31 -9.60
N ASN A 631 -35.21 15.59 -10.70
CA ASN A 631 -36.45 14.87 -11.04
C ASN A 631 -36.13 13.44 -11.51
N ALA A 632 -35.04 13.28 -12.27
CA ALA A 632 -34.57 11.95 -12.69
C ALA A 632 -34.16 11.10 -11.48
N ARG A 633 -33.44 11.67 -10.49
CA ARG A 633 -33.13 10.98 -9.22
C ARG A 633 -34.39 10.52 -8.47
N GLY A 634 -35.39 11.41 -8.39
CA GLY A 634 -36.68 11.08 -7.75
C GLY A 634 -37.40 9.90 -8.42
N LYS A 635 -37.41 9.85 -9.76
CA LYS A 635 -38.00 8.77 -10.53
C LYS A 635 -37.26 7.43 -10.31
N GLU A 636 -35.92 7.47 -10.27
CA GLU A 636 -35.12 6.27 -10.08
C GLU A 636 -35.29 5.68 -8.68
N ARG A 637 -35.29 6.55 -7.64
CA ARG A 637 -35.62 6.12 -6.25
C ARG A 637 -36.99 5.48 -6.14
N SER A 638 -38.00 6.01 -6.84
CA SER A 638 -39.33 5.43 -6.85
C SER A 638 -39.38 4.04 -7.51
N LYS A 639 -38.61 3.85 -8.59
CA LYS A 639 -38.49 2.56 -9.26
C LYS A 639 -37.79 1.52 -8.38
N MET A 640 -36.71 1.89 -7.67
CA MET A 640 -36.02 1.00 -6.74
C MET A 640 -36.93 0.54 -5.61
N LYS A 641 -37.64 1.48 -4.95
CA LYS A 641 -38.60 1.13 -3.90
C LYS A 641 -39.70 0.18 -4.38
N SER A 642 -40.15 0.33 -5.62
CA SER A 642 -41.16 -0.59 -6.19
C SER A 642 -40.63 -1.98 -6.52
N ARG A 643 -39.33 -2.11 -6.86
CA ARG A 643 -38.67 -3.40 -7.07
C ARG A 643 -38.42 -4.14 -5.76
N ASP A 644 -37.95 -3.42 -4.72
CA ASP A 644 -37.74 -4.02 -3.39
C ASP A 644 -39.05 -4.53 -2.77
N ASN A 645 -40.15 -3.79 -2.94
CA ASN A 645 -41.49 -4.23 -2.50
C ASN A 645 -42.07 -5.38 -3.35
N ALA A 646 -41.53 -5.66 -4.53
CA ALA A 646 -41.97 -6.78 -5.38
C ALA A 646 -41.10 -8.04 -5.18
N ALA A 647 -39.94 -7.91 -4.54
CA ALA A 647 -39.01 -9.01 -4.27
C ALA A 647 -39.09 -9.55 -2.83
N GLY A 648 -39.79 -8.86 -1.90
CA GLY A 648 -40.11 -9.30 -0.54
C GLY A 648 -41.54 -9.80 -0.46
#